data_0c865d0e90821f151af70b2f6cc4186c
#
_entry.id   0c865d0e90821f151af70b2f6cc4186c
#
_cell.length_a   1.000
_cell.length_b   1.000
_cell.length_c   1.000
_cell.angle_alpha   90.00
_cell.angle_beta   90.00
_cell.angle_gamma   90.00
#
_symmetry.space_group_name_H-M   'P 1'
#
loop_
_entity.id
_entity.type
_entity.pdbx_description
1 polymer ?
#
loop_
_entity_poly.entity_id
_entity_poly.type
_entity_poly.pdbx_seq_one_letter_code
_entity_poly.pdbx_strand_id
1 'polypeptide(L)'
;MKPTEEKIHADPSDLPIYLFKQGNNCEAYRYFGAHIETRAGESGVVFRVWAPHATAISVVGDFNSWKPGSHPMRKVDNDSVWELFIPGMKEYDVYKYCVTTRAGDLVYKADPYAFHAETRPSNGSKVYDLSGFAWHDEAWQEAQKKTDVINGPMNIYEMHAGSWKTKGENVPYNYSELADQLIPYIKEMGYTHVELLPVMEYPFDGSWGYQVTGYFAPTSRYGTPKDFMAFVDKLHEAGIGVIMDWVPAHFPKDQFGLYNFDGEPCYEDPNPKRGEHKEWGTMVFDFGRSEVQSFLISSALYWLEQYHIDGLRVDAVASMLYLDYNRKQGEWEPNKDGGKENLEAVAFLRKLNNTILGRHPHKYMIAEESTAWPMVTKPASDGGLGFNFKWNMGWMNDMLSYMKTDPLFRAGNHNKVTFSFFYAFSENFVLPISHDEVVHGKGSLINKMPGDYEAKFANLRTFFGYMMAHPGKKLLFMGQEFGQFTEWSEEKQLDWMLLGYDKHTELQTYVKTLNAFYKEHPAFWQIDYSWEGFQWIVPDDFQQSVVAFLRKDAAGKQILVVCNFNPVLREGYTLGAPVSGTYKEVLNSDDEAFGGSGTVHNKSVRTHKKPLHGFEQSITITLPPMSTLYFEVPTKRTRKAADKAETAEKTTAKKTAAKAEKPAKAEKAPKKTTRTTKAKAAAAAEEAPGKAEKAKKAAKPKKAPAKAKAEAEAPAEKPKRTRKPKAEAAPAAEAAPEKPARKPRAKKAAEPKASEK
;
A
#
# COMPACT_ATOMS: atom_id res chain seq x y z
N MET A 1 42.09 30.47 -30.46
CA MET A 1 41.54 31.29 -29.37
C MET A 1 41.68 30.48 -28.09
N LYS A 2 42.38 31.00 -27.07
CA LYS A 2 42.45 30.35 -25.76
C LYS A 2 41.06 30.48 -25.12
N PRO A 3 40.55 29.45 -24.43
CA PRO A 3 39.33 29.60 -23.65
C PRO A 3 39.60 30.62 -22.54
N THR A 4 38.78 31.61 -22.46
CA THR A 4 38.73 32.55 -21.33
C THR A 4 38.35 31.76 -20.10
N GLU A 5 39.17 31.83 -19.06
CA GLU A 5 38.83 31.37 -17.70
C GLU A 5 37.70 32.25 -17.16
N GLU A 6 36.45 31.94 -17.50
CA GLU A 6 35.31 32.53 -16.83
C GLU A 6 35.21 31.96 -15.42
N LYS A 7 35.24 32.85 -14.46
CA LYS A 7 34.92 32.56 -13.06
C LYS A 7 33.46 32.06 -13.00
N ILE A 8 33.30 30.77 -13.01
CA ILE A 8 32.00 30.13 -12.72
C ILE A 8 31.76 30.36 -11.23
N HIS A 9 30.74 31.15 -10.91
CA HIS A 9 30.22 31.20 -9.56
C HIS A 9 29.65 29.82 -9.24
N ALA A 10 30.45 29.02 -8.51
CA ALA A 10 29.92 27.89 -7.79
C ALA A 10 28.86 28.42 -6.81
N ASP A 11 27.78 27.67 -6.63
CA ASP A 11 26.82 27.95 -5.56
C ASP A 11 27.64 28.18 -4.26
N PRO A 12 27.41 29.27 -3.51
CA PRO A 12 28.27 29.63 -2.39
C PRO A 12 28.24 28.66 -1.21
N SER A 13 27.46 27.58 -1.26
CA SER A 13 27.48 26.56 -0.21
C SER A 13 27.75 25.16 -0.77
N ASP A 14 28.80 24.50 -0.28
CA ASP A 14 29.06 23.06 -0.46
C ASP A 14 28.05 22.20 0.33
N LEU A 15 27.02 22.81 0.92
CA LEU A 15 26.08 22.18 1.82
C LEU A 15 25.31 21.01 1.17
N PRO A 16 24.79 21.11 -0.07
CA PRO A 16 24.09 19.98 -0.69
C PRO A 16 24.97 18.75 -0.85
N ILE A 17 26.23 18.93 -1.26
CA ILE A 17 27.21 17.85 -1.42
C ILE A 17 27.60 17.27 -0.05
N TYR A 18 27.86 18.14 0.93
CA TYR A 18 28.19 17.73 2.29
C TYR A 18 27.07 16.86 2.89
N LEU A 19 25.82 17.33 2.82
CA LEU A 19 24.66 16.57 3.31
C LEU A 19 24.46 15.26 2.55
N PHE A 20 24.69 15.24 1.24
CA PHE A 20 24.62 14.04 0.41
C PHE A 20 25.63 12.98 0.86
N LYS A 21 26.86 13.36 1.06
CA LYS A 21 27.95 12.49 1.58
C LYS A 21 27.73 12.03 3.03
N GLN A 22 26.89 12.71 3.80
CA GLN A 22 26.49 12.31 5.15
C GLN A 22 25.20 11.47 5.18
N GLY A 23 24.60 11.20 4.03
CA GLY A 23 23.32 10.49 3.96
C GLY A 23 22.12 11.33 4.43
N ASN A 24 22.25 12.66 4.49
CA ASN A 24 21.27 13.56 5.08
C ASN A 24 20.67 14.54 4.07
N ASN A 25 21.05 14.47 2.80
CA ASN A 25 20.40 15.26 1.75
C ASN A 25 19.10 14.57 1.32
N CYS A 26 18.02 14.87 2.04
CA CYS A 26 16.69 14.31 1.76
C CYS A 26 16.01 14.91 0.53
N GLU A 27 16.58 15.96 -0.05
CA GLU A 27 16.09 16.66 -1.26
C GLU A 27 17.20 16.72 -2.33
N ALA A 28 18.00 15.64 -2.44
CA ALA A 28 19.12 15.55 -3.36
C ALA A 28 18.73 15.82 -4.82
N TYR A 29 17.48 15.53 -5.19
CA TYR A 29 16.91 15.79 -6.51
C TYR A 29 16.87 17.29 -6.87
N ARG A 30 16.91 18.20 -5.90
CA ARG A 30 16.98 19.64 -6.16
C ARG A 30 18.37 20.10 -6.58
N TYR A 31 19.38 19.30 -6.32
CA TYR A 31 20.76 19.59 -6.65
C TYR A 31 21.30 18.74 -7.79
N PHE A 32 21.12 17.41 -7.72
CA PHE A 32 21.55 16.46 -8.75
C PHE A 32 20.53 16.38 -9.88
N GLY A 33 21.00 15.96 -11.07
CA GLY A 33 20.20 15.87 -12.28
C GLY A 33 20.41 17.07 -13.21
N ALA A 34 19.46 17.28 -14.11
CA ALA A 34 19.43 18.35 -15.09
C ALA A 34 18.43 19.42 -14.69
N HIS A 35 18.90 20.66 -14.44
CA HIS A 35 18.07 21.78 -14.03
C HIS A 35 18.19 22.95 -14.98
N ILE A 36 17.06 23.54 -15.37
CA ILE A 36 17.05 24.78 -16.17
C ILE A 36 17.45 25.94 -15.26
N GLU A 37 18.54 26.60 -15.60
CA GLU A 37 19.08 27.72 -14.84
C GLU A 37 19.48 28.88 -15.80
N THR A 38 19.58 30.11 -15.26
CA THR A 38 20.18 31.23 -15.96
C THR A 38 21.53 31.56 -15.30
N ARG A 39 22.63 31.40 -16.04
CA ARG A 39 23.98 31.74 -15.59
C ARG A 39 24.59 32.79 -16.48
N ALA A 40 25.20 33.82 -15.88
CA ALA A 40 25.81 34.98 -16.60
C ALA A 40 24.87 35.66 -17.62
N GLY A 41 23.55 35.58 -17.42
CA GLY A 41 22.54 36.15 -18.33
C GLY A 41 22.10 35.23 -19.48
N GLU A 42 22.64 34.03 -19.58
CA GLU A 42 22.24 33.02 -20.56
C GLU A 42 21.40 31.91 -19.91
N SER A 43 20.24 31.58 -20.51
CA SER A 43 19.44 30.45 -20.11
C SER A 43 20.05 29.17 -20.66
N GLY A 44 20.03 28.11 -19.86
CA GLY A 44 20.56 26.80 -20.24
C GLY A 44 20.22 25.74 -19.19
N VAL A 45 20.97 24.65 -19.21
CA VAL A 45 20.77 23.52 -18.29
C VAL A 45 22.08 23.25 -17.54
N VAL A 46 21.99 23.15 -16.22
CA VAL A 46 23.06 22.63 -15.38
C VAL A 46 22.84 21.13 -15.15
N PHE A 47 23.89 20.36 -15.34
CA PHE A 47 23.95 18.93 -15.11
C PHE A 47 24.84 18.65 -13.92
N ARG A 48 24.35 17.85 -12.95
CA ARG A 48 25.14 17.40 -11.79
C ARG A 48 24.94 15.91 -11.57
N VAL A 49 26.04 15.17 -11.47
CA VAL A 49 26.00 13.71 -11.29
C VAL A 49 27.07 13.25 -10.31
N TRP A 50 26.73 12.25 -9.51
CA TRP A 50 27.67 11.57 -8.62
C TRP A 50 28.25 10.34 -9.31
N ALA A 51 29.57 10.32 -9.50
CA ALA A 51 30.32 9.23 -10.13
C ALA A 51 31.77 9.23 -9.60
N PRO A 52 32.02 8.57 -8.45
CA PRO A 52 33.28 8.67 -7.71
C PRO A 52 34.45 8.02 -8.42
N HIS A 53 34.26 6.98 -9.22
CA HIS A 53 35.35 6.24 -9.88
C HIS A 53 35.59 6.70 -11.32
N ALA A 54 34.71 7.54 -11.87
CA ALA A 54 34.87 8.05 -13.22
C ALA A 54 36.16 8.86 -13.40
N THR A 55 36.85 8.68 -14.52
CA THR A 55 38.04 9.46 -14.88
C THR A 55 37.70 10.69 -15.71
N ALA A 56 36.62 10.64 -16.48
CA ALA A 56 36.01 11.78 -17.19
C ALA A 56 34.52 11.52 -17.42
N ILE A 57 33.74 12.59 -17.49
CA ILE A 57 32.33 12.53 -17.89
C ILE A 57 32.06 13.62 -18.91
N SER A 58 31.22 13.34 -19.89
CA SER A 58 30.67 14.33 -20.81
C SER A 58 29.15 14.14 -20.97
N VAL A 59 28.42 15.24 -21.16
CA VAL A 59 27.01 15.19 -21.52
C VAL A 59 26.89 15.03 -23.03
N VAL A 60 26.12 14.04 -23.48
CA VAL A 60 25.90 13.76 -24.89
C VAL A 60 24.42 13.73 -25.21
N GLY A 61 24.06 14.13 -26.41
CA GLY A 61 22.70 14.19 -26.91
C GLY A 61 22.62 14.68 -28.34
N ASP A 62 21.42 14.91 -28.84
CA ASP A 62 21.24 15.39 -30.24
C ASP A 62 21.94 16.74 -30.47
N PHE A 63 21.99 17.60 -29.46
CA PHE A 63 22.64 18.92 -29.50
C PHE A 63 24.15 18.88 -29.82
N ASN A 64 24.79 17.73 -29.66
CA ASN A 64 26.21 17.54 -30.00
C ASN A 64 26.45 16.26 -30.82
N SER A 65 25.40 15.73 -31.48
CA SER A 65 25.44 14.51 -32.30
C SER A 65 26.00 13.30 -31.53
N TRP A 66 25.69 13.22 -30.23
CA TRP A 66 26.10 12.12 -29.33
C TRP A 66 27.61 11.92 -29.22
N LYS A 67 28.40 12.98 -29.49
CA LYS A 67 29.87 12.90 -29.57
C LYS A 67 30.50 12.94 -28.17
N PRO A 68 31.19 11.87 -27.73
CA PRO A 68 31.90 11.86 -26.45
C PRO A 68 32.93 12.98 -26.35
N GLY A 69 33.07 13.57 -25.16
CA GLY A 69 34.03 14.60 -24.85
C GLY A 69 33.74 15.99 -25.43
N SER A 70 32.63 16.18 -26.17
CA SER A 70 32.25 17.49 -26.71
C SER A 70 31.83 18.50 -25.63
N HIS A 71 31.20 18.03 -24.59
CA HIS A 71 30.72 18.81 -23.46
C HIS A 71 31.21 18.15 -22.16
N PRO A 72 32.51 18.35 -21.82
CA PRO A 72 33.12 17.68 -20.68
C PRO A 72 32.63 18.34 -19.35
N MET A 73 32.31 17.52 -18.40
CA MET A 73 32.01 17.93 -17.03
C MET A 73 33.28 18.09 -16.21
N ARG A 74 33.20 18.87 -15.15
CA ARG A 74 34.29 19.07 -14.19
C ARG A 74 33.86 18.63 -12.80
N LYS A 75 34.79 18.16 -12.00
CA LYS A 75 34.56 17.89 -10.58
C LYS A 75 34.38 19.19 -9.81
N VAL A 76 33.36 19.26 -8.96
CA VAL A 76 33.06 20.44 -8.16
C VAL A 76 33.49 20.29 -6.70
N ASP A 77 33.67 19.06 -6.24
CA ASP A 77 34.08 18.72 -4.88
C ASP A 77 35.51 18.10 -4.82
N ASN A 78 36.27 18.15 -5.92
CA ASN A 78 37.57 17.50 -6.12
C ASN A 78 37.60 15.99 -5.96
N ASP A 79 36.43 15.32 -5.84
CA ASP A 79 36.33 13.91 -5.52
C ASP A 79 35.33 13.17 -6.42
N SER A 80 34.02 13.40 -6.26
CA SER A 80 32.99 12.45 -6.73
C SER A 80 31.83 13.09 -7.50
N VAL A 81 31.63 14.39 -7.37
CA VAL A 81 30.51 15.13 -7.99
C VAL A 81 30.99 15.91 -9.21
N TRP A 82 30.31 15.73 -10.31
CA TRP A 82 30.60 16.35 -11.59
C TRP A 82 29.52 17.36 -11.96
N GLU A 83 29.90 18.49 -12.54
CA GLU A 83 29.01 19.58 -12.97
C GLU A 83 29.37 20.06 -14.38
N LEU A 84 28.34 20.46 -15.13
CA LEU A 84 28.45 21.18 -16.39
C LEU A 84 27.23 22.06 -16.60
N PHE A 85 27.41 23.30 -17.02
CA PHE A 85 26.34 24.16 -17.54
C PHE A 85 26.45 24.22 -19.08
N ILE A 86 25.33 23.97 -19.77
CA ILE A 86 25.26 24.05 -21.24
C ILE A 86 24.25 25.15 -21.59
N PRO A 87 24.68 26.29 -22.12
CA PRO A 87 23.80 27.38 -22.54
C PRO A 87 22.96 26.96 -23.75
N GLY A 88 21.72 27.49 -23.83
CA GLY A 88 20.80 27.25 -24.96
C GLY A 88 20.07 25.93 -24.95
N MET A 89 20.40 24.99 -24.06
CA MET A 89 19.58 23.78 -23.83
C MET A 89 18.26 24.14 -23.15
N LYS A 90 17.24 23.34 -23.46
CA LYS A 90 15.86 23.60 -23.06
C LYS A 90 15.10 22.32 -22.67
N GLU A 91 13.90 22.50 -22.20
CA GLU A 91 12.97 21.40 -21.88
C GLU A 91 12.78 20.47 -23.09
N TYR A 92 12.72 19.17 -22.81
CA TYR A 92 12.65 18.03 -23.76
C TYR A 92 13.93 17.72 -24.51
N ASP A 93 15.02 18.46 -24.35
CA ASP A 93 16.30 18.05 -24.93
C ASP A 93 16.73 16.70 -24.33
N VAL A 94 17.09 15.74 -25.21
CA VAL A 94 17.49 14.39 -24.82
C VAL A 94 18.98 14.35 -24.54
N TYR A 95 19.36 13.66 -23.47
CA TYR A 95 20.76 13.53 -23.08
C TYR A 95 21.06 12.22 -22.36
N LYS A 96 22.36 11.89 -22.30
CA LYS A 96 22.99 10.90 -21.42
C LYS A 96 24.32 11.41 -20.88
N TYR A 97 24.78 10.78 -19.82
CA TYR A 97 26.16 10.87 -19.39
C TYR A 97 27.00 9.84 -20.15
N CYS A 98 28.05 10.28 -20.86
CA CYS A 98 29.09 9.43 -21.37
C CYS A 98 30.23 9.43 -20.34
N VAL A 99 30.33 8.31 -19.61
CA VAL A 99 31.29 8.16 -18.50
C VAL A 99 32.49 7.38 -19.00
N THR A 100 33.70 7.93 -18.78
CA THR A 100 34.95 7.21 -18.97
C THR A 100 35.29 6.50 -17.67
N THR A 101 35.27 5.19 -17.69
CA THR A 101 35.57 4.35 -16.50
C THR A 101 37.04 4.42 -16.12
N ARG A 102 37.39 3.89 -14.94
CA ARG A 102 38.81 3.77 -14.53
C ARG A 102 39.62 2.88 -15.47
N ALA A 103 38.98 1.91 -16.14
CA ALA A 103 39.61 1.06 -17.16
C ALA A 103 39.80 1.75 -18.50
N GLY A 104 39.20 2.94 -18.72
CA GLY A 104 39.25 3.68 -19.96
C GLY A 104 38.09 3.39 -20.92
N ASP A 105 37.16 2.52 -20.54
CA ASP A 105 35.97 2.21 -21.34
C ASP A 105 34.95 3.37 -21.29
N LEU A 106 34.19 3.53 -22.37
CA LEU A 106 33.09 4.48 -22.43
C LEU A 106 31.76 3.78 -22.19
N VAL A 107 31.03 4.24 -21.15
CA VAL A 107 29.68 3.75 -20.84
C VAL A 107 28.68 4.91 -20.92
N TYR A 108 27.49 4.63 -21.47
CA TYR A 108 26.44 5.65 -21.66
C TYR A 108 25.33 5.39 -20.64
N LYS A 109 25.14 6.36 -19.74
CA LYS A 109 24.23 6.26 -18.59
C LYS A 109 23.08 7.26 -18.68
N ALA A 110 21.87 6.81 -18.38
CA ALA A 110 20.77 7.70 -18.07
C ALA A 110 21.07 8.45 -16.76
N ASP A 111 20.47 9.60 -16.60
CA ASP A 111 20.64 10.38 -15.38
C ASP A 111 19.85 9.75 -14.23
N PRO A 112 20.49 9.36 -13.12
CA PRO A 112 19.81 8.79 -11.96
C PRO A 112 18.72 9.68 -11.35
N TYR A 113 18.82 11.00 -11.53
CA TYR A 113 17.90 12.01 -11.02
C TYR A 113 17.01 12.64 -12.10
N ALA A 114 16.94 12.07 -13.30
CA ALA A 114 16.09 12.59 -14.37
C ALA A 114 14.63 12.62 -13.96
N PHE A 115 13.95 13.74 -14.21
CA PHE A 115 12.51 13.90 -13.97
C PHE A 115 11.65 13.32 -15.10
N HIS A 116 12.24 13.09 -16.27
CA HIS A 116 11.56 12.53 -17.43
C HIS A 116 12.52 11.68 -18.25
N ALA A 117 11.99 10.62 -18.86
CA ALA A 117 12.75 9.68 -19.69
C ALA A 117 12.21 9.66 -21.13
N GLU A 118 13.01 9.18 -22.06
CA GLU A 118 12.52 8.78 -23.37
C GLU A 118 11.59 7.57 -23.24
N THR A 119 10.60 7.53 -24.11
CA THR A 119 9.75 6.34 -24.24
C THR A 119 10.54 5.24 -24.97
N ARG A 120 10.47 4.04 -24.41
CA ARG A 120 11.12 2.87 -25.01
C ARG A 120 10.75 2.68 -26.51
N PRO A 121 11.63 2.11 -27.32
CA PRO A 121 12.89 1.42 -26.96
C PRO A 121 14.06 2.34 -26.62
N SER A 122 13.90 3.65 -26.78
CA SER A 122 14.89 4.62 -26.35
C SER A 122 15.04 4.62 -24.83
N ASN A 123 16.19 5.10 -24.33
CA ASN A 123 16.52 5.05 -22.90
C ASN A 123 17.39 6.24 -22.45
N GLY A 124 17.25 7.38 -23.12
CA GLY A 124 17.83 8.64 -22.70
C GLY A 124 17.01 9.34 -21.63
N SER A 125 17.63 10.27 -20.96
CA SER A 125 16.97 11.22 -20.08
C SER A 125 16.52 12.44 -20.86
N LYS A 126 15.42 13.09 -20.42
CA LYS A 126 14.96 14.35 -20.99
C LYS A 126 15.09 15.44 -19.93
N VAL A 127 15.57 16.62 -20.34
CA VAL A 127 15.46 17.83 -19.53
C VAL A 127 13.98 18.11 -19.31
N TYR A 128 13.58 18.34 -18.07
CA TYR A 128 12.19 18.62 -17.74
C TYR A 128 12.05 19.60 -16.58
N ASP A 129 11.17 20.59 -16.73
CA ASP A 129 10.84 21.54 -15.69
C ASP A 129 9.54 21.15 -14.98
N LEU A 130 9.63 20.80 -13.71
CA LEU A 130 8.46 20.46 -12.88
C LEU A 130 7.68 21.69 -12.42
N SER A 131 8.25 22.90 -12.56
CA SER A 131 7.63 24.13 -12.10
C SER A 131 6.40 24.50 -12.94
N GLY A 132 5.54 25.38 -12.40
CA GLY A 132 4.40 25.95 -13.12
C GLY A 132 3.18 25.04 -13.23
N PHE A 133 3.15 23.86 -12.61
CA PHE A 133 1.92 23.09 -12.43
C PHE A 133 1.08 23.74 -11.32
N ALA A 134 -0.20 23.98 -11.59
CA ALA A 134 -1.14 24.53 -10.62
C ALA A 134 -1.94 23.38 -10.00
N TRP A 135 -1.72 23.12 -8.72
CA TRP A 135 -2.48 22.15 -7.94
C TRP A 135 -3.84 22.71 -7.53
N HIS A 136 -4.85 21.85 -7.47
CA HIS A 136 -6.22 22.16 -7.03
C HIS A 136 -6.64 21.30 -5.83
N ASP A 137 -5.70 20.57 -5.25
CA ASP A 137 -5.93 19.58 -4.20
C ASP A 137 -5.76 20.11 -2.76
N GLU A 138 -5.71 21.42 -2.53
CA GLU A 138 -5.49 22.00 -1.19
C GLU A 138 -6.51 21.50 -0.17
N ALA A 139 -7.76 21.33 -0.57
CA ALA A 139 -8.81 20.83 0.31
C ALA A 139 -8.55 19.39 0.76
N TRP A 140 -8.03 18.56 -0.12
CA TRP A 140 -7.61 17.20 0.17
C TRP A 140 -6.42 17.18 1.13
N GLN A 141 -5.36 17.94 0.83
CA GLN A 141 -4.15 18.02 1.68
C GLN A 141 -4.50 18.48 3.10
N GLU A 142 -5.39 19.47 3.25
CA GLU A 142 -5.84 19.93 4.57
C GLU A 142 -6.74 18.93 5.30
N ALA A 143 -7.51 18.12 4.59
CA ALA A 143 -8.29 17.04 5.16
C ALA A 143 -7.39 15.90 5.64
N GLN A 144 -6.39 15.53 4.83
CA GLN A 144 -5.40 14.49 5.15
C GLN A 144 -4.64 14.82 6.46
N LYS A 145 -4.20 16.05 6.65
CA LYS A 145 -3.50 16.50 7.88
C LYS A 145 -4.34 16.29 9.16
N LYS A 146 -5.66 16.17 9.03
CA LYS A 146 -6.60 15.99 10.16
C LYS A 146 -7.07 14.53 10.29
N THR A 147 -6.72 13.68 9.35
CA THR A 147 -7.14 12.27 9.35
C THR A 147 -6.30 11.47 10.34
N ASP A 148 -6.96 10.61 11.11
CA ASP A 148 -6.27 9.59 11.89
C ASP A 148 -5.82 8.48 10.94
N VAL A 149 -4.54 8.44 10.65
CA VAL A 149 -3.93 7.50 9.70
C VAL A 149 -4.23 6.04 10.07
N ILE A 150 -4.18 5.71 11.35
CA ILE A 150 -4.33 4.33 11.83
C ILE A 150 -5.80 3.95 11.97
N ASN A 151 -6.63 4.82 12.51
CA ASN A 151 -8.01 4.52 12.89
C ASN A 151 -9.05 5.04 11.88
N GLY A 152 -8.62 5.53 10.71
CA GLY A 152 -9.48 5.91 9.60
C GLY A 152 -9.87 4.73 8.69
N PRO A 153 -10.91 4.86 7.87
CA PRO A 153 -11.26 3.85 6.86
C PRO A 153 -10.22 3.85 5.74
N MET A 154 -9.71 2.66 5.39
CA MET A 154 -8.81 2.47 4.26
C MET A 154 -9.22 1.19 3.53
N ASN A 155 -9.71 1.35 2.30
CA ASN A 155 -10.06 0.28 1.38
C ASN A 155 -9.43 0.60 0.04
N ILE A 156 -8.42 -0.18 -0.34
CA ILE A 156 -7.47 0.08 -1.41
C ILE A 156 -7.88 -0.71 -2.65
N TYR A 157 -7.90 -0.04 -3.80
CA TYR A 157 -7.97 -0.64 -5.12
C TYR A 157 -6.58 -0.65 -5.75
N GLU A 158 -5.90 -1.80 -5.73
CA GLU A 158 -4.60 -1.98 -6.33
C GLU A 158 -4.75 -2.18 -7.83
N MET A 159 -3.93 -1.47 -8.64
CA MET A 159 -4.07 -1.53 -10.09
C MET A 159 -2.77 -1.31 -10.86
N HIS A 160 -2.67 -1.92 -12.05
CA HIS A 160 -1.67 -1.62 -13.04
C HIS A 160 -2.23 -0.64 -14.09
N ALA A 161 -1.63 0.54 -14.19
CA ALA A 161 -2.14 1.65 -15.01
C ALA A 161 -2.30 1.29 -16.50
N GLY A 162 -1.39 0.47 -17.04
CA GLY A 162 -1.36 0.11 -18.47
C GLY A 162 -2.36 -0.95 -18.89
N SER A 163 -2.86 -1.77 -17.96
CA SER A 163 -3.73 -2.92 -18.27
C SER A 163 -5.06 -2.95 -17.54
N TRP A 164 -5.41 -1.87 -16.81
CA TRP A 164 -6.74 -1.74 -16.22
C TRP A 164 -7.80 -1.63 -17.32
N LYS A 165 -7.61 -0.69 -18.24
CA LYS A 165 -8.46 -0.46 -19.41
C LYS A 165 -7.64 0.16 -20.52
N THR A 166 -7.99 -0.10 -21.79
CA THR A 166 -7.27 0.41 -22.98
C THR A 166 -8.22 1.07 -23.96
N LYS A 167 -7.66 1.84 -24.91
CA LYS A 167 -8.40 2.50 -26.01
C LYS A 167 -8.80 1.57 -27.14
N GLY A 168 -8.55 0.27 -27.02
CA GLY A 168 -8.59 -0.74 -28.07
C GLY A 168 -7.18 -1.12 -28.53
N GLU A 169 -7.02 -2.29 -29.15
CA GLU A 169 -5.72 -2.83 -29.62
C GLU A 169 -4.61 -2.78 -28.56
N ASN A 170 -4.99 -2.88 -27.28
CA ASN A 170 -4.11 -2.80 -26.10
C ASN A 170 -3.28 -1.50 -25.98
N VAL A 171 -3.76 -0.40 -26.58
CA VAL A 171 -3.14 0.93 -26.39
C VAL A 171 -3.58 1.49 -25.03
N PRO A 172 -2.66 1.72 -24.08
CA PRO A 172 -3.03 2.25 -22.78
C PRO A 172 -3.58 3.68 -22.85
N TYR A 173 -4.36 4.06 -21.87
CA TYR A 173 -4.71 5.45 -21.65
C TYR A 173 -3.48 6.24 -21.18
N ASN A 174 -3.38 7.52 -21.56
CA ASN A 174 -2.47 8.43 -20.87
C ASN A 174 -3.00 8.77 -19.47
N TYR A 175 -2.16 9.40 -18.63
CA TYR A 175 -2.53 9.70 -17.25
C TYR A 175 -3.84 10.49 -17.12
N SER A 176 -4.05 11.52 -17.94
CA SER A 176 -5.28 12.33 -17.90
C SER A 176 -6.53 11.54 -18.30
N GLU A 177 -6.44 10.79 -19.39
CA GLU A 177 -7.50 9.92 -19.87
C GLU A 177 -7.81 8.79 -18.89
N LEU A 178 -6.77 8.24 -18.24
CA LEU A 178 -6.93 7.21 -17.21
C LEU A 178 -7.71 7.76 -16.02
N ALA A 179 -7.39 8.97 -15.55
CA ALA A 179 -8.14 9.62 -14.47
C ALA A 179 -9.62 9.76 -14.82
N ASP A 180 -9.94 10.21 -16.04
CA ASP A 180 -11.32 10.42 -16.50
C ASP A 180 -12.13 9.11 -16.54
N GLN A 181 -11.49 7.96 -16.76
CA GLN A 181 -12.13 6.64 -16.73
C GLN A 181 -12.19 6.05 -15.32
N LEU A 182 -11.13 6.22 -14.54
CA LEU A 182 -10.93 5.57 -13.24
C LEU A 182 -11.78 6.22 -12.14
N ILE A 183 -11.82 7.56 -12.09
CA ILE A 183 -12.50 8.30 -11.03
C ILE A 183 -13.99 7.92 -10.89
N PRO A 184 -14.79 7.89 -11.96
CA PRO A 184 -16.18 7.46 -11.86
C PRO A 184 -16.31 6.04 -11.31
N TYR A 185 -15.44 5.13 -11.75
CA TYR A 185 -15.45 3.74 -11.32
C TYR A 185 -15.11 3.59 -9.83
N ILE A 186 -14.02 4.19 -9.37
CA ILE A 186 -13.60 4.13 -7.95
C ILE A 186 -14.65 4.75 -7.02
N LYS A 187 -15.26 5.88 -7.42
CA LYS A 187 -16.35 6.51 -6.66
C LYS A 187 -17.57 5.62 -6.60
N GLU A 188 -17.96 5.04 -7.72
CA GLU A 188 -19.08 4.12 -7.79
C GLU A 188 -18.87 2.89 -6.93
N MET A 189 -17.70 2.27 -7.04
CA MET A 189 -17.31 1.09 -6.25
C MET A 189 -17.09 1.41 -4.77
N GLY A 190 -16.84 2.65 -4.42
CA GLY A 190 -16.71 3.09 -3.04
C GLY A 190 -15.36 2.83 -2.39
N TYR A 191 -14.29 2.61 -3.15
CA TYR A 191 -12.94 2.55 -2.64
C TYR A 191 -12.48 3.91 -2.12
N THR A 192 -11.54 3.92 -1.17
CA THR A 192 -11.00 5.14 -0.56
C THR A 192 -9.68 5.57 -1.17
N HIS A 193 -8.88 4.61 -1.63
CA HIS A 193 -7.55 4.82 -2.20
C HIS A 193 -7.37 3.97 -3.45
N VAL A 194 -6.53 4.46 -4.35
CA VAL A 194 -5.94 3.69 -5.44
C VAL A 194 -4.48 3.43 -5.10
N GLU A 195 -4.02 2.20 -5.23
CA GLU A 195 -2.61 1.83 -5.14
C GLU A 195 -2.12 1.45 -6.53
N LEU A 196 -1.16 2.22 -7.05
CA LEU A 196 -0.58 1.98 -8.37
C LEU A 196 0.61 1.03 -8.26
N LEU A 197 0.62 -0.08 -9.01
CA LEU A 197 1.85 -0.81 -9.27
C LEU A 197 2.92 0.18 -9.75
N PRO A 198 4.24 -0.14 -9.64
CA PRO A 198 5.27 0.86 -9.81
C PRO A 198 5.14 1.67 -11.11
N VAL A 199 5.03 2.99 -10.98
CA VAL A 199 4.96 3.95 -12.09
C VAL A 199 6.25 4.75 -12.27
N MET A 200 7.30 4.41 -11.55
CA MET A 200 8.66 4.86 -11.85
C MET A 200 9.11 4.31 -13.19
N GLU A 201 10.00 5.01 -13.91
CA GLU A 201 10.43 4.54 -15.26
C GLU A 201 11.17 3.21 -15.20
N TYR A 202 10.84 2.30 -16.12
CA TYR A 202 11.38 0.94 -16.22
C TYR A 202 11.47 0.48 -17.68
N PRO A 203 12.46 -0.38 -18.05
CA PRO A 203 12.69 -0.77 -19.45
C PRO A 203 11.80 -1.92 -19.94
N PHE A 204 11.40 -2.83 -19.05
CA PHE A 204 10.78 -4.11 -19.41
C PHE A 204 9.35 -4.22 -18.87
N ASP A 205 8.35 -4.31 -19.77
CA ASP A 205 6.93 -4.35 -19.39
C ASP A 205 6.58 -5.54 -18.51
N GLY A 206 7.12 -6.71 -18.82
CA GLY A 206 6.90 -7.93 -18.03
C GLY A 206 7.47 -7.87 -16.61
N SER A 207 8.15 -6.78 -16.23
CA SER A 207 8.51 -6.51 -14.83
C SER A 207 7.40 -5.79 -14.07
N TRP A 208 6.32 -5.36 -14.73
CA TRP A 208 5.19 -4.59 -14.15
C TRP A 208 5.62 -3.31 -13.44
N GLY A 209 6.85 -2.83 -13.71
CA GLY A 209 7.47 -1.68 -13.07
C GLY A 209 8.43 -2.00 -11.93
N TYR A 210 8.59 -3.27 -11.53
CA TYR A 210 9.50 -3.64 -10.43
C TYR A 210 11.00 -3.64 -10.80
N GLN A 211 11.35 -3.44 -12.08
CA GLN A 211 12.74 -3.26 -12.52
C GLN A 211 13.02 -1.79 -12.85
N VAL A 212 13.07 -0.95 -11.83
CA VAL A 212 13.17 0.51 -11.93
C VAL A 212 14.54 0.96 -12.44
N THR A 213 14.53 1.84 -13.44
CA THR A 213 15.74 2.54 -13.95
C THR A 213 15.70 4.05 -13.75
N GLY A 214 14.52 4.64 -13.49
CA GLY A 214 14.35 6.07 -13.28
C GLY A 214 13.57 6.39 -12.02
N TYR A 215 14.26 6.54 -10.89
CA TYR A 215 13.68 6.70 -9.55
C TYR A 215 12.97 8.04 -9.31
N PHE A 216 13.15 9.02 -10.21
CA PHE A 216 12.54 10.35 -10.13
C PHE A 216 11.67 10.67 -11.36
N ALA A 217 11.51 9.74 -12.29
CA ALA A 217 10.71 9.92 -13.48
C ALA A 217 9.46 9.03 -13.44
N PRO A 218 8.24 9.59 -13.53
CA PRO A 218 7.08 8.78 -13.85
C PRO A 218 7.26 8.18 -15.25
N THR A 219 6.82 6.93 -15.41
CA THR A 219 7.02 6.23 -16.68
C THR A 219 6.41 6.99 -17.85
N SER A 220 7.22 7.23 -18.87
CA SER A 220 6.84 7.96 -20.07
C SER A 220 5.82 7.23 -20.96
N ARG A 221 5.47 5.98 -20.60
CA ARG A 221 4.45 5.16 -21.29
C ARG A 221 3.08 5.82 -21.30
N TYR A 222 2.77 6.56 -20.24
CA TYR A 222 1.44 7.12 -19.99
C TYR A 222 1.41 8.66 -20.04
N GLY A 223 2.49 9.30 -20.43
CA GLY A 223 2.55 10.76 -20.57
C GLY A 223 3.76 11.41 -19.92
N THR A 224 3.64 12.70 -19.65
CA THR A 224 4.68 13.54 -19.05
C THR A 224 4.58 13.55 -17.51
N PRO A 225 5.60 14.02 -16.81
CA PRO A 225 5.54 14.27 -15.38
C PRO A 225 4.36 15.16 -14.95
N LYS A 226 4.04 16.23 -15.68
CA LYS A 226 2.89 17.08 -15.38
C LYS A 226 1.54 16.40 -15.65
N ASP A 227 1.48 15.46 -16.59
CA ASP A 227 0.27 14.64 -16.79
C ASP A 227 0.03 13.72 -15.58
N PHE A 228 1.10 13.21 -14.97
CA PHE A 228 0.98 12.43 -13.74
C PHE A 228 0.57 13.30 -12.54
N MET A 229 1.11 14.55 -12.43
CA MET A 229 0.62 15.51 -11.43
C MET A 229 -0.89 15.75 -11.61
N ALA A 230 -1.35 15.97 -12.85
CA ALA A 230 -2.76 16.17 -13.14
C ALA A 230 -3.64 14.94 -12.83
N PHE A 231 -3.10 13.73 -12.99
CA PHE A 231 -3.77 12.49 -12.59
C PHE A 231 -4.02 12.46 -11.08
N VAL A 232 -3.00 12.75 -10.28
CA VAL A 232 -3.11 12.77 -8.82
C VAL A 232 -4.04 13.89 -8.36
N ASP A 233 -3.89 15.09 -8.90
CA ASP A 233 -4.73 16.26 -8.60
C ASP A 233 -6.22 15.95 -8.80
N LYS A 234 -6.60 15.40 -9.96
CA LYS A 234 -7.98 14.96 -10.26
C LYS A 234 -8.51 13.92 -9.29
N LEU A 235 -7.68 12.95 -8.86
CA LEU A 235 -8.08 11.94 -7.87
C LEU A 235 -8.34 12.58 -6.51
N HIS A 236 -7.49 13.50 -6.08
CA HIS A 236 -7.66 14.26 -4.84
C HIS A 236 -8.91 15.15 -4.85
N GLU A 237 -9.18 15.88 -5.95
CA GLU A 237 -10.43 16.62 -6.12
C GLU A 237 -11.67 15.71 -6.03
N ALA A 238 -11.54 14.45 -6.47
CA ALA A 238 -12.62 13.47 -6.37
C ALA A 238 -12.75 12.83 -4.98
N GLY A 239 -11.84 13.12 -4.03
CA GLY A 239 -11.79 12.56 -2.69
C GLY A 239 -11.21 11.15 -2.63
N ILE A 240 -10.27 10.82 -3.51
CA ILE A 240 -9.60 9.51 -3.64
C ILE A 240 -8.12 9.70 -3.36
N GLY A 241 -7.58 8.96 -2.37
CA GLY A 241 -6.15 8.96 -2.07
C GLY A 241 -5.35 8.13 -3.06
N VAL A 242 -4.07 8.45 -3.21
CA VAL A 242 -3.15 7.76 -4.13
C VAL A 242 -1.96 7.18 -3.35
N ILE A 243 -1.81 5.86 -3.40
CA ILE A 243 -0.66 5.13 -2.89
C ILE A 243 0.16 4.67 -4.10
N MET A 244 1.47 4.75 -3.99
CA MET A 244 2.38 4.29 -5.04
C MET A 244 3.25 3.16 -4.53
N ASP A 245 3.42 2.13 -5.35
CA ASP A 245 4.38 1.08 -5.10
C ASP A 245 5.80 1.59 -5.39
N TRP A 246 6.67 1.59 -4.39
CA TRP A 246 8.03 2.12 -4.42
C TRP A 246 9.03 1.01 -4.16
N VAL A 247 10.02 0.86 -5.05
CA VAL A 247 10.94 -0.30 -5.11
C VAL A 247 12.36 0.09 -4.65
N PRO A 248 12.64 0.22 -3.36
CA PRO A 248 13.98 0.56 -2.87
C PRO A 248 14.87 -0.66 -2.64
N ALA A 249 14.35 -1.89 -2.78
CA ALA A 249 15.09 -3.10 -2.44
C ALA A 249 16.17 -3.43 -3.49
N HIS A 250 15.86 -3.20 -4.75
CA HIS A 250 16.70 -3.65 -5.86
C HIS A 250 16.48 -2.84 -7.15
N PHE A 251 17.36 -3.04 -8.14
CA PHE A 251 17.25 -2.46 -9.48
C PHE A 251 17.84 -3.41 -10.55
N PRO A 252 17.45 -3.28 -11.84
CA PRO A 252 17.90 -4.17 -12.89
C PRO A 252 19.36 -3.93 -13.31
N LYS A 253 19.94 -4.90 -14.01
CA LYS A 253 21.33 -4.85 -14.55
C LYS A 253 21.43 -4.17 -15.90
N ASP A 254 20.47 -3.38 -16.28
CA ASP A 254 20.50 -2.62 -17.53
C ASP A 254 21.68 -1.67 -17.55
N GLN A 255 22.52 -1.79 -18.59
CA GLN A 255 23.80 -1.08 -18.67
C GLN A 255 23.67 0.44 -18.73
N PHE A 256 22.52 0.94 -19.19
CA PHE A 256 22.24 2.37 -19.20
C PHE A 256 21.73 2.91 -17.86
N GLY A 257 21.29 2.03 -16.94
CA GLY A 257 20.77 2.38 -15.62
C GLY A 257 21.85 2.52 -14.55
N LEU A 258 21.48 2.19 -13.30
CA LEU A 258 22.34 2.36 -12.13
C LEU A 258 23.48 1.34 -12.03
N TYR A 259 23.33 0.15 -12.63
CA TYR A 259 24.28 -0.95 -12.52
C TYR A 259 25.68 -0.54 -12.98
N ASN A 260 26.68 -0.71 -12.11
CA ASN A 260 28.08 -0.30 -12.33
C ASN A 260 28.15 1.10 -12.98
N PHE A 261 27.56 2.10 -12.31
CA PHE A 261 27.23 3.39 -12.91
C PHE A 261 28.44 4.07 -13.57
N ASP A 262 29.58 4.03 -12.96
CA ASP A 262 30.83 4.60 -13.51
C ASP A 262 31.89 3.56 -13.86
N GLY A 263 31.43 2.31 -14.08
CA GLY A 263 32.27 1.14 -14.34
C GLY A 263 32.54 0.30 -13.11
N GLU A 264 32.19 0.79 -11.94
CA GLU A 264 32.30 0.11 -10.64
C GLU A 264 30.96 0.22 -9.87
N PRO A 265 30.74 -0.60 -8.82
CA PRO A 265 29.55 -0.50 -7.97
C PRO A 265 29.45 0.88 -7.29
N CYS A 266 28.42 1.66 -7.65
CA CYS A 266 28.12 2.95 -7.04
C CYS A 266 26.89 2.85 -6.12
N TYR A 267 25.81 2.30 -6.62
CA TYR A 267 24.54 2.19 -5.94
C TYR A 267 24.34 0.84 -5.27
N GLU A 268 24.90 -0.21 -5.86
CA GLU A 268 24.87 -1.59 -5.35
C GLU A 268 25.98 -1.88 -4.33
N ASP A 269 25.73 -2.87 -3.46
CA ASP A 269 26.76 -3.41 -2.58
C ASP A 269 27.83 -4.14 -3.44
N PRO A 270 29.12 -3.79 -3.31
CA PRO A 270 30.18 -4.38 -4.11
C PRO A 270 30.44 -5.86 -3.80
N ASN A 271 29.98 -6.38 -2.68
CA ASN A 271 30.08 -7.79 -2.33
C ASN A 271 28.98 -8.60 -3.05
N PRO A 272 29.30 -9.48 -4.00
CA PRO A 272 28.31 -10.25 -4.77
C PRO A 272 27.41 -11.17 -3.91
N LYS A 273 27.83 -11.47 -2.67
CA LYS A 273 27.00 -12.21 -1.71
C LYS A 273 25.94 -11.34 -1.02
N ARG A 274 26.03 -10.03 -1.16
CA ARG A 274 25.10 -9.04 -0.61
C ARG A 274 24.40 -8.26 -1.72
N GLY A 275 25.15 -7.93 -2.78
CA GLY A 275 24.74 -6.98 -3.83
C GLY A 275 23.90 -7.58 -4.96
N GLU A 276 23.53 -8.87 -4.94
CA GLU A 276 22.76 -9.47 -6.03
C GLU A 276 21.62 -10.36 -5.53
N HIS A 277 20.44 -10.19 -6.08
CA HIS A 277 19.33 -11.15 -6.01
C HIS A 277 19.39 -12.09 -7.21
N LYS A 278 19.96 -13.26 -7.04
CA LYS A 278 20.19 -14.21 -8.15
C LYS A 278 18.92 -14.71 -8.81
N GLU A 279 17.86 -14.91 -8.05
CA GLU A 279 16.57 -15.40 -8.58
C GLU A 279 15.86 -14.34 -9.43
N TRP A 280 15.97 -13.07 -9.04
CA TRP A 280 15.36 -11.95 -9.77
C TRP A 280 16.28 -11.37 -10.84
N GLY A 281 17.58 -11.72 -10.79
CA GLY A 281 18.57 -11.15 -11.70
C GLY A 281 18.88 -9.68 -11.47
N THR A 282 18.54 -9.14 -10.30
CA THR A 282 18.65 -7.71 -9.96
C THR A 282 19.80 -7.46 -8.98
N MET A 283 20.22 -6.19 -8.88
CA MET A 283 21.21 -5.73 -7.89
C MET A 283 20.52 -5.23 -6.64
N VAL A 284 21.18 -5.38 -5.49
CA VAL A 284 20.72 -4.86 -4.19
C VAL A 284 21.44 -3.56 -3.90
N PHE A 285 20.70 -2.55 -3.46
CA PHE A 285 21.28 -1.28 -3.03
C PHE A 285 22.22 -1.44 -1.83
N ASP A 286 23.32 -0.68 -1.81
CA ASP A 286 24.20 -0.56 -0.64
C ASP A 286 23.54 0.38 0.40
N PHE A 287 22.71 -0.20 1.26
CA PHE A 287 22.00 0.56 2.32
C PHE A 287 22.94 1.16 3.35
N GLY A 288 24.19 0.71 3.42
CA GLY A 288 25.22 1.26 4.30
C GLY A 288 25.87 2.53 3.76
N ARG A 289 25.81 2.75 2.42
CA ARG A 289 26.45 3.90 1.77
C ARG A 289 25.59 5.15 1.95
N SER A 290 26.22 6.20 2.48
CA SER A 290 25.52 7.45 2.80
C SER A 290 24.88 8.11 1.58
N GLU A 291 25.55 8.10 0.43
CA GLU A 291 25.07 8.67 -0.83
C GLU A 291 23.84 7.91 -1.34
N VAL A 292 23.82 6.59 -1.20
CA VAL A 292 22.67 5.74 -1.56
C VAL A 292 21.49 6.01 -0.62
N GLN A 293 21.73 6.21 0.68
CA GLN A 293 20.67 6.62 1.60
C GLN A 293 20.07 7.96 1.21
N SER A 294 20.91 8.97 0.86
CA SER A 294 20.44 10.25 0.37
C SER A 294 19.61 10.10 -0.91
N PHE A 295 20.06 9.27 -1.87
CA PHE A 295 19.36 9.00 -3.12
C PHE A 295 17.95 8.41 -2.86
N LEU A 296 17.86 7.33 -2.09
CA LEU A 296 16.61 6.63 -1.82
C LEU A 296 15.63 7.47 -0.99
N ILE A 297 16.10 8.12 0.11
CA ILE A 297 15.23 8.99 0.92
C ILE A 297 14.73 10.18 0.11
N SER A 298 15.62 10.76 -0.73
CA SER A 298 15.24 11.83 -1.64
C SER A 298 14.19 11.40 -2.66
N SER A 299 14.30 10.17 -3.20
CA SER A 299 13.29 9.60 -4.10
C SER A 299 11.93 9.45 -3.41
N ALA A 300 11.90 8.89 -2.22
CA ALA A 300 10.65 8.72 -1.47
C ALA A 300 9.97 10.07 -1.19
N LEU A 301 10.72 11.06 -0.71
CA LEU A 301 10.19 12.41 -0.45
C LEU A 301 9.77 13.12 -1.73
N TYR A 302 10.49 12.92 -2.83
CA TYR A 302 10.14 13.50 -4.14
C TYR A 302 8.73 13.09 -4.57
N TRP A 303 8.36 11.82 -4.46
CA TRP A 303 7.02 11.35 -4.79
C TRP A 303 5.95 11.91 -3.86
N LEU A 304 6.24 12.00 -2.57
CA LEU A 304 5.31 12.53 -1.57
C LEU A 304 5.12 14.05 -1.66
N GLU A 305 6.20 14.81 -2.01
CA GLU A 305 6.21 16.28 -1.97
C GLU A 305 5.98 16.94 -3.34
N GLN A 306 6.49 16.34 -4.45
CA GLN A 306 6.34 16.92 -5.79
C GLN A 306 5.09 16.41 -6.50
N TYR A 307 4.66 15.17 -6.22
CA TYR A 307 3.46 14.56 -6.81
C TYR A 307 2.31 14.40 -5.83
N HIS A 308 2.44 14.90 -4.62
CA HIS A 308 1.42 14.85 -3.56
C HIS A 308 0.93 13.45 -3.21
N ILE A 309 1.66 12.38 -3.57
CA ILE A 309 1.31 10.99 -3.26
C ILE A 309 1.01 10.84 -1.76
N ASP A 310 -0.08 10.16 -1.39
CA ASP A 310 -0.52 10.01 0.00
C ASP A 310 0.25 8.96 0.77
N GLY A 311 0.83 7.99 0.09
CA GLY A 311 1.63 6.96 0.73
C GLY A 311 2.45 6.12 -0.22
N LEU A 312 3.43 5.43 0.34
CA LEU A 312 4.29 4.49 -0.36
C LEU A 312 4.07 3.08 0.19
N ARG A 313 3.75 2.15 -0.69
CA ARG A 313 3.95 0.73 -0.42
C ARG A 313 5.39 0.41 -0.75
N VAL A 314 6.14 -0.05 0.22
CA VAL A 314 7.57 -0.36 0.09
C VAL A 314 7.72 -1.83 -0.27
N ASP A 315 8.17 -2.06 -1.49
CA ASP A 315 8.34 -3.38 -2.09
C ASP A 315 9.43 -4.20 -1.42
N ALA A 316 9.19 -5.51 -1.27
CA ALA A 316 10.17 -6.53 -0.91
C ALA A 316 10.99 -6.22 0.36
N VAL A 317 10.39 -5.63 1.39
CA VAL A 317 11.09 -5.29 2.65
C VAL A 317 11.76 -6.50 3.28
N ALA A 318 11.16 -7.69 3.20
CA ALA A 318 11.75 -8.93 3.67
C ALA A 318 13.12 -9.21 3.04
N SER A 319 13.30 -8.92 1.75
CA SER A 319 14.57 -9.10 1.04
C SER A 319 15.66 -8.14 1.49
N MET A 320 15.26 -6.96 1.98
CA MET A 320 16.17 -5.97 2.54
C MET A 320 16.67 -6.39 3.94
N LEU A 321 15.78 -6.96 4.75
CA LEU A 321 16.04 -7.26 6.17
C LEU A 321 16.97 -8.46 6.38
N TYR A 322 17.05 -9.40 5.44
CA TYR A 322 17.77 -10.65 5.63
C TYR A 322 18.86 -10.89 4.58
N LEU A 323 20.09 -11.06 5.05
CA LEU A 323 21.26 -11.37 4.21
C LEU A 323 21.16 -12.76 3.54
N ASP A 324 20.39 -13.67 4.13
CA ASP A 324 20.14 -15.02 3.62
C ASP A 324 18.87 -15.16 2.78
N TYR A 325 18.19 -14.05 2.48
CA TYR A 325 16.91 -14.08 1.74
C TYR A 325 17.11 -14.72 0.34
N ASN A 326 16.37 -15.81 0.07
CA ASN A 326 16.44 -16.61 -1.16
C ASN A 326 17.87 -17.03 -1.55
N ARG A 327 18.76 -17.22 -0.58
CA ARG A 327 20.14 -17.64 -0.79
C ARG A 327 20.43 -18.98 -0.11
N LYS A 328 21.20 -19.82 -0.79
CA LYS A 328 21.66 -21.11 -0.24
C LYS A 328 22.82 -20.91 0.73
N GLN A 329 23.08 -21.94 1.53
CA GLN A 329 24.25 -21.94 2.39
C GLN A 329 25.54 -21.75 1.59
N GLY A 330 26.37 -20.77 1.97
CA GLY A 330 27.60 -20.37 1.27
C GLY A 330 27.41 -19.26 0.22
N GLU A 331 26.17 -18.90 -0.11
CA GLU A 331 25.85 -17.80 -1.04
C GLU A 331 25.61 -16.46 -0.35
N TRP A 332 25.68 -16.41 0.96
CA TRP A 332 25.56 -15.22 1.80
C TRP A 332 26.59 -15.20 2.91
N GLU A 333 26.76 -14.06 3.53
CA GLU A 333 27.68 -13.85 4.66
C GLU A 333 26.92 -13.25 5.84
N PRO A 334 27.25 -13.70 7.09
CA PRO A 334 26.62 -13.13 8.28
C PRO A 334 27.02 -11.65 8.47
N ASN A 335 26.20 -10.93 9.21
CA ASN A 335 26.53 -9.58 9.64
C ASN A 335 27.70 -9.58 10.65
N LYS A 336 28.15 -8.40 11.07
CA LYS A 336 29.25 -8.22 12.02
C LYS A 336 29.05 -8.90 13.37
N ASP A 337 27.82 -9.20 13.75
CA ASP A 337 27.44 -9.84 15.01
C ASP A 337 27.18 -11.36 14.82
N GLY A 338 27.43 -11.90 13.62
CA GLY A 338 27.25 -13.30 13.26
C GLY A 338 25.81 -13.69 12.91
N GLY A 339 24.88 -12.75 12.87
CA GLY A 339 23.46 -12.94 12.51
C GLY A 339 23.21 -12.85 11.01
N LYS A 340 21.96 -13.08 10.63
CA LYS A 340 21.49 -13.01 9.24
C LYS A 340 20.77 -11.70 8.90
N GLU A 341 20.53 -10.86 9.88
CA GLU A 341 19.88 -9.58 9.72
C GLU A 341 20.81 -8.60 8.99
N ASN A 342 20.28 -7.89 7.99
CA ASN A 342 20.99 -6.79 7.33
C ASN A 342 20.87 -5.52 8.19
N LEU A 343 21.85 -5.30 9.05
CA LEU A 343 21.82 -4.20 10.03
C LEU A 343 21.82 -2.82 9.36
N GLU A 344 22.46 -2.69 8.20
CA GLU A 344 22.52 -1.49 7.40
C GLU A 344 21.13 -1.15 6.83
N ALA A 345 20.43 -2.15 6.29
CA ALA A 345 19.07 -1.98 5.79
C ALA A 345 18.07 -1.66 6.92
N VAL A 346 18.20 -2.30 8.09
CA VAL A 346 17.40 -1.98 9.28
C VAL A 346 17.59 -0.51 9.69
N ALA A 347 18.84 -0.05 9.73
CA ALA A 347 19.14 1.34 10.06
C ALA A 347 18.59 2.32 9.02
N PHE A 348 18.70 1.97 7.72
CA PHE A 348 18.14 2.73 6.62
C PHE A 348 16.61 2.85 6.71
N LEU A 349 15.89 1.74 6.89
CA LEU A 349 14.41 1.74 6.99
C LEU A 349 13.91 2.59 8.17
N ARG A 350 14.58 2.52 9.32
CA ARG A 350 14.29 3.39 10.47
C ARG A 350 14.50 4.85 10.14
N LYS A 351 15.61 5.17 9.48
CA LYS A 351 15.94 6.54 9.04
C LYS A 351 14.92 7.05 8.03
N LEU A 352 14.57 6.24 7.04
CA LEU A 352 13.56 6.55 6.02
C LEU A 352 12.21 6.91 6.67
N ASN A 353 11.66 6.01 7.48
CA ASN A 353 10.36 6.19 8.11
C ASN A 353 10.35 7.38 9.09
N ASN A 354 11.40 7.54 9.90
CA ASN A 354 11.53 8.68 10.80
C ASN A 354 11.61 10.01 10.02
N THR A 355 12.30 10.03 8.90
CA THR A 355 12.41 11.25 8.07
C THR A 355 11.08 11.60 7.44
N ILE A 356 10.41 10.63 6.82
CA ILE A 356 9.13 10.85 6.14
C ILE A 356 8.04 11.21 7.15
N LEU A 357 7.82 10.37 8.14
CA LEU A 357 6.72 10.58 9.11
C LEU A 357 7.00 11.72 10.10
N GLY A 358 8.27 12.09 10.28
CA GLY A 358 8.65 13.30 11.01
C GLY A 358 8.28 14.58 10.28
N ARG A 359 8.33 14.59 8.93
CA ARG A 359 7.91 15.73 8.08
C ARG A 359 6.40 15.68 7.77
N HIS A 360 5.89 14.49 7.49
CA HIS A 360 4.55 14.23 6.97
C HIS A 360 3.84 13.14 7.79
N PRO A 361 3.43 13.39 9.03
CA PRO A 361 2.84 12.37 9.91
C PRO A 361 1.49 11.83 9.42
N HIS A 362 0.90 12.44 8.41
CA HIS A 362 -0.36 12.05 7.80
C HIS A 362 -0.20 11.18 6.53
N LYS A 363 1.04 10.93 6.08
CA LYS A 363 1.31 10.06 4.93
C LYS A 363 1.40 8.59 5.36
N TYR A 364 1.22 7.67 4.41
CA TYR A 364 1.26 6.24 4.66
C TYR A 364 2.62 5.65 4.25
N MET A 365 3.20 4.84 5.14
CA MET A 365 4.36 3.99 4.86
C MET A 365 3.95 2.55 5.12
N ILE A 366 3.78 1.76 4.07
CA ILE A 366 3.22 0.41 4.10
C ILE A 366 4.32 -0.58 3.71
N ALA A 367 4.65 -1.53 4.58
CA ALA A 367 5.68 -2.53 4.29
C ALA A 367 5.08 -3.77 3.63
N GLU A 368 5.63 -4.20 2.49
CA GLU A 368 5.52 -5.59 2.08
C GLU A 368 6.61 -6.41 2.80
N GLU A 369 6.24 -6.97 3.92
CA GLU A 369 7.12 -7.81 4.72
C GLU A 369 6.42 -9.13 5.06
N SER A 370 6.91 -10.23 4.48
CA SER A 370 6.28 -11.55 4.51
C SER A 370 6.76 -12.47 5.63
N THR A 371 7.76 -12.03 6.42
CA THR A 371 8.37 -12.85 7.46
C THR A 371 7.81 -12.55 8.86
N ALA A 372 8.36 -13.20 9.86
CA ALA A 372 8.03 -12.95 11.27
C ALA A 372 8.89 -11.85 11.90
N TRP A 373 9.40 -10.88 11.10
CA TRP A 373 10.13 -9.75 11.67
C TRP A 373 9.25 -8.97 12.64
N PRO A 374 9.70 -8.74 13.89
CA PRO A 374 8.86 -8.12 14.90
C PRO A 374 8.85 -6.59 14.78
N MET A 375 7.77 -5.97 15.24
CA MET A 375 7.63 -4.52 15.41
C MET A 375 7.87 -3.71 14.13
N VAL A 376 7.43 -4.23 12.97
CA VAL A 376 7.52 -3.50 11.69
C VAL A 376 6.77 -2.17 11.78
N THR A 377 5.58 -2.18 12.41
CA THR A 377 4.71 -1.02 12.54
C THR A 377 4.80 -0.28 13.87
N LYS A 378 5.85 -0.56 14.65
CA LYS A 378 6.13 0.20 15.87
C LYS A 378 7.17 1.28 15.60
N PRO A 379 7.12 2.41 16.35
CA PRO A 379 8.11 3.48 16.21
C PRO A 379 9.54 2.98 16.37
N ALA A 380 10.49 3.61 15.68
CA ALA A 380 11.91 3.28 15.82
C ALA A 380 12.43 3.54 17.23
N SER A 381 11.86 4.49 17.98
CA SER A 381 12.13 4.72 19.42
C SER A 381 11.86 3.50 20.29
N ASP A 382 10.89 2.68 19.90
CA ASP A 382 10.49 1.47 20.62
C ASP A 382 11.21 0.21 20.10
N GLY A 383 12.15 0.40 19.17
CA GLY A 383 12.91 -0.67 18.53
C GLY A 383 12.29 -1.19 17.23
N GLY A 384 11.18 -0.63 16.78
CA GLY A 384 10.50 -0.98 15.55
C GLY A 384 11.17 -0.46 14.28
N LEU A 385 10.57 -0.71 13.12
CA LEU A 385 11.03 -0.17 11.83
C LEU A 385 10.38 1.17 11.48
N GLY A 386 9.27 1.53 12.12
CA GLY A 386 8.60 2.83 11.97
C GLY A 386 7.58 2.92 10.84
N PHE A 387 7.20 1.83 10.19
CA PHE A 387 6.08 1.85 9.22
C PHE A 387 4.73 2.12 9.91
N ASN A 388 3.76 2.65 9.16
CA ASN A 388 2.37 2.76 9.66
C ASN A 388 1.66 1.42 9.54
N PHE A 389 1.87 0.70 8.44
CA PHE A 389 1.17 -0.52 8.09
C PHE A 389 2.12 -1.59 7.55
N LYS A 390 1.63 -2.82 7.61
CA LYS A 390 2.28 -4.00 7.02
C LYS A 390 1.25 -4.88 6.33
N TRP A 391 1.56 -5.41 5.15
CA TRP A 391 0.73 -6.43 4.51
C TRP A 391 0.70 -7.71 5.36
N ASN A 392 -0.50 -8.28 5.54
CA ASN A 392 -0.68 -9.55 6.25
C ASN A 392 -0.60 -10.73 5.29
N MET A 393 0.60 -11.08 4.85
CA MET A 393 0.83 -12.19 3.92
C MET A 393 0.46 -13.54 4.55
N GLY A 394 0.59 -13.70 5.87
CA GLY A 394 0.18 -14.90 6.59
C GLY A 394 -1.33 -15.16 6.49
N TRP A 395 -2.15 -14.15 6.77
CA TRP A 395 -3.59 -14.20 6.59
C TRP A 395 -3.97 -14.50 5.14
N MET A 396 -3.36 -13.82 4.19
CA MET A 396 -3.60 -14.00 2.76
C MET A 396 -3.36 -15.46 2.34
N ASN A 397 -2.20 -16.02 2.68
CA ASN A 397 -1.86 -17.41 2.36
C ASN A 397 -2.82 -18.41 3.01
N ASP A 398 -3.15 -18.24 4.29
CA ASP A 398 -4.07 -19.11 5.01
C ASP A 398 -5.47 -19.08 4.40
N MET A 399 -5.99 -17.88 4.13
CA MET A 399 -7.33 -17.72 3.56
C MET A 399 -7.42 -18.24 2.13
N LEU A 400 -6.47 -17.94 1.25
CA LEU A 400 -6.46 -18.48 -0.11
C LEU A 400 -6.35 -20.02 -0.10
N SER A 401 -5.51 -20.56 0.78
CA SER A 401 -5.41 -22.01 0.96
C SER A 401 -6.70 -22.63 1.48
N TYR A 402 -7.38 -21.98 2.44
CA TYR A 402 -8.69 -22.44 2.96
C TYR A 402 -9.76 -22.39 1.87
N MET A 403 -9.86 -21.27 1.16
CA MET A 403 -10.88 -21.09 0.12
C MET A 403 -10.70 -22.03 -1.08
N LYS A 404 -9.45 -22.39 -1.44
CA LYS A 404 -9.14 -23.44 -2.43
C LYS A 404 -9.57 -24.85 -1.99
N THR A 405 -9.70 -25.07 -0.69
CA THR A 405 -10.08 -26.38 -0.15
C THR A 405 -11.55 -26.68 -0.47
N ASP A 406 -11.81 -27.87 -1.05
CA ASP A 406 -13.18 -28.36 -1.23
C ASP A 406 -13.95 -28.30 0.10
N PRO A 407 -15.19 -27.76 0.13
CA PRO A 407 -15.97 -27.61 1.36
C PRO A 407 -16.07 -28.89 2.21
N LEU A 408 -16.05 -30.06 1.58
CA LEU A 408 -16.06 -31.36 2.27
C LEU A 408 -14.86 -31.54 3.23
N PHE A 409 -13.71 -30.89 2.91
CA PHE A 409 -12.46 -31.00 3.70
C PHE A 409 -12.18 -29.77 4.55
N ARG A 410 -13.04 -28.75 4.55
CA ARG A 410 -12.84 -27.50 5.29
C ARG A 410 -12.83 -27.70 6.80
N ALA A 411 -13.57 -28.65 7.32
CA ALA A 411 -13.58 -29.01 8.74
C ALA A 411 -12.15 -29.27 9.27
N GLY A 412 -11.34 -30.03 8.52
CA GLY A 412 -9.94 -30.31 8.88
C GLY A 412 -8.96 -29.13 8.70
N ASN A 413 -9.41 -28.03 8.11
CA ASN A 413 -8.61 -26.83 7.83
C ASN A 413 -9.15 -25.56 8.53
N HIS A 414 -10.08 -25.70 9.46
CA HIS A 414 -10.76 -24.60 10.13
C HIS A 414 -9.80 -23.61 10.82
N ASN A 415 -8.67 -24.12 11.31
CA ASN A 415 -7.63 -23.30 11.90
C ASN A 415 -7.10 -22.19 10.96
N LYS A 416 -7.11 -22.38 9.65
CA LYS A 416 -6.69 -21.35 8.68
C LYS A 416 -7.58 -20.11 8.70
N VAL A 417 -8.85 -20.25 9.07
CA VAL A 417 -9.76 -19.11 9.23
C VAL A 417 -9.50 -18.35 10.53
N THR A 418 -9.01 -19.03 11.56
CA THR A 418 -8.90 -18.46 12.92
C THR A 418 -7.48 -18.16 13.37
N PHE A 419 -6.47 -18.75 12.72
CA PHE A 419 -5.06 -18.62 13.15
C PHE A 419 -4.55 -17.16 13.10
N SER A 420 -4.94 -16.40 12.10
CA SER A 420 -4.52 -15.00 11.96
C SER A 420 -4.86 -14.13 13.18
N PHE A 421 -5.88 -14.47 13.94
CA PHE A 421 -6.26 -13.72 15.14
C PHE A 421 -5.28 -13.86 16.31
N PHE A 422 -4.42 -14.88 16.31
CA PHE A 422 -3.35 -14.98 17.31
C PHE A 422 -2.34 -13.84 17.20
N TYR A 423 -2.20 -13.25 16.00
CA TYR A 423 -1.27 -12.15 15.74
C TYR A 423 -1.91 -10.91 15.12
N ALA A 424 -3.22 -10.88 14.88
CA ALA A 424 -3.95 -9.80 14.20
C ALA A 424 -3.71 -8.40 14.81
N PHE A 425 -3.31 -8.34 16.09
CA PHE A 425 -3.09 -7.11 16.84
C PHE A 425 -1.62 -6.88 17.19
N SER A 426 -0.69 -7.67 16.64
CA SER A 426 0.76 -7.48 16.82
C SER A 426 1.30 -6.34 15.98
N GLU A 427 0.73 -6.12 14.80
CA GLU A 427 1.08 -5.09 13.84
C GLU A 427 -0.19 -4.39 13.31
N ASN A 428 -0.04 -3.27 12.64
CA ASN A 428 -1.12 -2.60 11.93
C ASN A 428 -1.24 -3.20 10.52
N PHE A 429 -2.08 -4.21 10.38
CA PHE A 429 -2.16 -4.97 9.14
C PHE A 429 -3.07 -4.36 8.08
N VAL A 430 -2.64 -4.46 6.81
CA VAL A 430 -3.48 -4.43 5.62
C VAL A 430 -3.70 -5.87 5.16
N LEU A 431 -4.91 -6.22 4.77
CA LEU A 431 -5.27 -7.54 4.26
C LEU A 431 -5.15 -7.54 2.72
N PRO A 432 -4.04 -8.02 2.13
CA PRO A 432 -3.83 -7.94 0.70
C PRO A 432 -4.40 -9.16 -0.01
N ILE A 433 -5.22 -8.94 -1.01
CA ILE A 433 -5.46 -9.90 -2.10
C ILE A 433 -4.92 -9.23 -3.35
N SER A 434 -3.59 -9.24 -3.48
CA SER A 434 -2.81 -8.44 -4.42
C SER A 434 -2.63 -9.10 -5.79
N HIS A 435 -1.98 -8.36 -6.70
CA HIS A 435 -1.61 -8.80 -8.05
C HIS A 435 -0.83 -10.12 -8.04
N ASP A 436 0.09 -10.28 -7.10
CA ASP A 436 1.00 -11.43 -7.02
C ASP A 436 0.25 -12.77 -6.90
N GLU A 437 -0.99 -12.75 -6.39
CA GLU A 437 -1.78 -13.95 -6.19
C GLU A 437 -2.56 -14.39 -7.43
N VAL A 438 -2.55 -13.63 -8.52
CA VAL A 438 -3.36 -13.90 -9.71
C VAL A 438 -2.52 -13.93 -11.00
N VAL A 439 -1.25 -14.32 -10.89
CA VAL A 439 -0.25 -14.37 -11.96
C VAL A 439 0.57 -15.67 -11.91
N HIS A 440 1.37 -15.92 -12.93
CA HIS A 440 2.37 -16.99 -13.00
C HIS A 440 1.82 -18.40 -12.75
N GLY A 441 0.64 -18.72 -13.26
CA GLY A 441 0.00 -20.03 -13.12
C GLY A 441 -0.66 -20.24 -11.76
N LYS A 442 -0.78 -19.20 -10.92
CA LYS A 442 -1.51 -19.26 -9.65
C LYS A 442 -3.03 -19.31 -9.85
N GLY A 443 -3.54 -18.94 -11.05
CA GLY A 443 -4.95 -18.82 -11.40
C GLY A 443 -5.61 -17.54 -10.84
N SER A 444 -6.66 -17.05 -11.49
CA SER A 444 -7.44 -15.91 -10.97
C SER A 444 -8.10 -16.24 -9.64
N LEU A 445 -8.51 -15.22 -8.88
CA LEU A 445 -9.12 -15.43 -7.56
C LEU A 445 -10.36 -16.32 -7.63
N ILE A 446 -11.26 -16.08 -8.59
CA ILE A 446 -12.46 -16.91 -8.76
C ILE A 446 -12.12 -18.36 -9.14
N ASN A 447 -11.04 -18.58 -9.92
CA ASN A 447 -10.61 -19.94 -10.29
C ASN A 447 -9.95 -20.71 -9.15
N LYS A 448 -9.56 -20.03 -8.07
CA LYS A 448 -9.15 -20.69 -6.83
C LYS A 448 -10.34 -21.30 -6.07
N MET A 449 -11.56 -20.82 -6.32
CA MET A 449 -12.77 -21.29 -5.65
C MET A 449 -13.22 -22.65 -6.22
N PRO A 450 -13.49 -23.65 -5.36
CA PRO A 450 -13.95 -24.97 -5.78
C PRO A 450 -15.42 -24.96 -6.23
N GLY A 451 -15.79 -26.00 -6.98
CA GLY A 451 -17.15 -26.21 -7.45
C GLY A 451 -17.41 -25.70 -8.85
N ASP A 452 -18.68 -25.72 -9.24
CA ASP A 452 -19.17 -25.21 -10.50
C ASP A 452 -19.24 -23.67 -10.53
N TYR A 453 -19.80 -23.11 -11.59
CA TYR A 453 -19.88 -21.66 -11.79
C TYR A 453 -20.58 -20.96 -10.62
N GLU A 454 -21.76 -21.43 -10.20
CA GLU A 454 -22.53 -20.84 -9.10
C GLU A 454 -21.80 -20.95 -7.76
N ALA A 455 -21.22 -22.12 -7.49
CA ALA A 455 -20.47 -22.36 -6.26
C ALA A 455 -19.23 -21.45 -6.15
N LYS A 456 -18.55 -21.15 -7.26
CA LYS A 456 -17.41 -20.22 -7.29
C LYS A 456 -17.82 -18.82 -6.81
N PHE A 457 -18.92 -18.28 -7.32
CA PHE A 457 -19.44 -16.97 -6.90
C PHE A 457 -19.91 -16.97 -5.44
N ALA A 458 -20.60 -18.03 -5.00
CA ALA A 458 -21.01 -18.18 -3.60
C ALA A 458 -19.78 -18.19 -2.66
N ASN A 459 -18.71 -18.90 -3.03
CA ASN A 459 -17.45 -18.91 -2.29
C ASN A 459 -16.83 -17.50 -2.22
N LEU A 460 -16.78 -16.76 -3.34
CA LEU A 460 -16.24 -15.39 -3.36
C LEU A 460 -17.06 -14.43 -2.48
N ARG A 461 -18.39 -14.47 -2.57
CA ARG A 461 -19.24 -13.64 -1.71
C ARG A 461 -19.00 -13.92 -0.23
N THR A 462 -18.92 -15.20 0.15
CA THR A 462 -18.60 -15.58 1.54
C THR A 462 -17.25 -15.08 1.98
N PHE A 463 -16.23 -15.21 1.11
CA PHE A 463 -14.87 -14.77 1.38
C PHE A 463 -14.78 -13.25 1.52
N PHE A 464 -15.35 -12.49 0.60
CA PHE A 464 -15.32 -11.02 0.66
C PHE A 464 -16.06 -10.47 1.88
N GLY A 465 -17.20 -11.07 2.25
CA GLY A 465 -17.90 -10.72 3.50
C GLY A 465 -17.03 -11.00 4.74
N TYR A 466 -16.37 -12.13 4.79
CA TYR A 466 -15.44 -12.43 5.89
C TYR A 466 -14.25 -11.46 5.90
N MET A 467 -13.59 -11.24 4.76
CA MET A 467 -12.46 -10.31 4.62
C MET A 467 -12.82 -8.89 5.08
N MET A 468 -13.99 -8.39 4.64
CA MET A 468 -14.44 -7.04 5.00
C MET A 468 -14.63 -6.88 6.51
N ALA A 469 -15.07 -7.92 7.19
CA ALA A 469 -15.30 -7.92 8.63
C ALA A 469 -14.05 -8.28 9.47
N HIS A 470 -13.03 -8.92 8.89
CA HIS A 470 -11.79 -9.24 9.59
C HIS A 470 -11.03 -7.96 10.00
N PRO A 471 -10.41 -7.87 11.19
CA PRO A 471 -9.56 -6.74 11.56
C PRO A 471 -8.43 -6.48 10.56
N GLY A 472 -8.17 -5.21 10.27
CA GLY A 472 -7.16 -4.74 9.32
C GLY A 472 -7.76 -3.97 8.13
N LYS A 473 -6.94 -3.12 7.46
CA LYS A 473 -7.33 -2.38 6.26
C LYS A 473 -7.47 -3.34 5.08
N LYS A 474 -8.13 -2.93 4.02
CA LYS A 474 -8.51 -3.80 2.89
C LYS A 474 -7.75 -3.43 1.63
N LEU A 475 -7.30 -4.45 0.89
CA LEU A 475 -6.72 -4.28 -0.43
C LEU A 475 -7.23 -5.37 -1.36
N LEU A 476 -7.72 -4.97 -2.52
CA LEU A 476 -8.19 -5.87 -3.57
C LEU A 476 -7.58 -5.43 -4.90
N PHE A 477 -6.94 -6.37 -5.60
CA PHE A 477 -6.40 -6.10 -6.93
C PHE A 477 -7.51 -6.02 -7.98
N MET A 478 -7.34 -5.17 -8.96
CA MET A 478 -8.28 -4.90 -10.06
C MET A 478 -8.78 -6.18 -10.75
N GLY A 479 -10.08 -6.22 -11.07
CA GLY A 479 -10.76 -7.35 -11.72
C GLY A 479 -11.27 -8.43 -10.77
N GLN A 480 -10.78 -8.46 -9.54
CA GLN A 480 -11.26 -9.43 -8.55
C GLN A 480 -12.68 -9.10 -8.07
N GLU A 481 -13.04 -7.83 -8.06
CA GLU A 481 -14.32 -7.31 -7.60
C GLU A 481 -15.52 -7.73 -8.49
N PHE A 482 -15.24 -8.11 -9.73
CA PHE A 482 -16.26 -8.69 -10.63
C PHE A 482 -15.93 -10.13 -11.07
N GLY A 483 -14.95 -10.76 -10.42
CA GLY A 483 -14.64 -12.18 -10.62
C GLY A 483 -14.03 -12.50 -11.98
N GLN A 484 -13.01 -11.75 -12.42
CA GLN A 484 -12.28 -12.05 -13.66
C GLN A 484 -11.78 -13.49 -13.67
N PHE A 485 -12.06 -14.24 -14.76
CA PHE A 485 -11.70 -15.64 -14.89
C PHE A 485 -10.26 -15.89 -15.32
N THR A 486 -9.72 -15.04 -16.20
CA THR A 486 -8.35 -15.18 -16.66
C THR A 486 -7.38 -14.65 -15.61
N GLU A 487 -6.19 -15.24 -15.53
CA GLU A 487 -5.07 -14.60 -14.82
C GLU A 487 -4.83 -13.21 -15.39
N TRP A 488 -4.41 -12.29 -14.52
CA TRP A 488 -4.00 -10.98 -14.98
C TRP A 488 -2.75 -11.08 -15.87
N SER A 489 -2.69 -10.21 -16.86
CA SER A 489 -1.53 -9.98 -17.71
C SER A 489 -1.41 -8.49 -18.01
N GLU A 490 -0.19 -7.97 -17.98
CA GLU A 490 0.13 -6.60 -18.34
C GLU A 490 -0.11 -6.29 -19.83
N GLU A 491 -0.15 -7.32 -20.68
CA GLU A 491 -0.28 -7.19 -22.13
C GLU A 491 -1.70 -6.84 -22.61
N LYS A 492 -2.71 -7.03 -21.75
CA LYS A 492 -4.12 -6.81 -22.10
C LYS A 492 -4.89 -6.16 -20.96
N GLN A 493 -5.97 -5.44 -21.33
CA GLN A 493 -6.90 -4.92 -20.35
C GLN A 493 -7.66 -6.05 -19.61
N LEU A 494 -8.30 -5.69 -18.49
CA LEU A 494 -9.23 -6.56 -17.80
C LEU A 494 -10.36 -7.02 -18.72
N ASP A 495 -10.92 -8.19 -18.44
CA ASP A 495 -12.01 -8.78 -19.21
C ASP A 495 -13.36 -8.07 -18.91
N TRP A 496 -13.44 -6.75 -19.16
CA TRP A 496 -14.62 -5.90 -18.90
C TRP A 496 -15.92 -6.42 -19.50
N MET A 497 -15.83 -7.23 -20.56
CA MET A 497 -16.98 -7.90 -21.18
C MET A 497 -17.75 -8.81 -20.21
N LEU A 498 -17.10 -9.28 -19.15
CA LEU A 498 -17.72 -10.13 -18.14
C LEU A 498 -18.85 -9.42 -17.40
N LEU A 499 -18.83 -8.09 -17.31
CA LEU A 499 -19.94 -7.30 -16.76
C LEU A 499 -21.22 -7.31 -17.63
N GLY A 500 -21.19 -7.97 -18.78
CA GLY A 500 -22.37 -8.32 -19.56
C GLY A 500 -23.09 -9.59 -19.09
N TYR A 501 -22.57 -10.27 -18.05
CA TYR A 501 -23.17 -11.48 -17.49
C TYR A 501 -23.60 -11.25 -16.03
N ASP A 502 -24.80 -11.68 -15.69
CA ASP A 502 -25.47 -11.38 -14.42
C ASP A 502 -24.60 -11.66 -13.20
N LYS A 503 -23.98 -12.85 -13.10
CA LYS A 503 -23.18 -13.23 -11.92
C LYS A 503 -21.98 -12.30 -11.65
N HIS A 504 -21.38 -11.76 -12.68
CA HIS A 504 -20.27 -10.82 -12.55
C HIS A 504 -20.74 -9.45 -12.07
N THR A 505 -21.86 -8.97 -12.61
CA THR A 505 -22.49 -7.70 -12.21
C THR A 505 -23.06 -7.78 -10.79
N GLU A 506 -23.66 -8.91 -10.43
CA GLU A 506 -24.18 -9.21 -9.09
C GLU A 506 -23.04 -9.26 -8.06
N LEU A 507 -21.91 -9.90 -8.38
CA LEU A 507 -20.72 -9.91 -7.52
C LEU A 507 -20.15 -8.49 -7.36
N GLN A 508 -20.05 -7.71 -8.43
CA GLN A 508 -19.59 -6.32 -8.37
C GLN A 508 -20.52 -5.48 -7.48
N THR A 509 -21.83 -5.67 -7.60
CA THR A 509 -22.85 -5.02 -6.76
C THR A 509 -22.64 -5.40 -5.27
N TYR A 510 -22.31 -6.64 -5.00
CA TYR A 510 -22.00 -7.09 -3.64
C TYR A 510 -20.74 -6.39 -3.08
N VAL A 511 -19.64 -6.35 -3.85
CA VAL A 511 -18.41 -5.67 -3.41
C VAL A 511 -18.65 -4.18 -3.20
N LYS A 512 -19.38 -3.52 -4.10
CA LYS A 512 -19.82 -2.13 -3.94
C LYS A 512 -20.60 -1.92 -2.63
N THR A 513 -21.53 -2.82 -2.31
CA THR A 513 -22.31 -2.77 -1.07
C THR A 513 -21.44 -2.98 0.16
N LEU A 514 -20.48 -3.92 0.12
CA LEU A 514 -19.52 -4.13 1.19
C LEU A 514 -18.63 -2.89 1.43
N ASN A 515 -18.15 -2.25 0.38
CA ASN A 515 -17.34 -1.04 0.47
C ASN A 515 -18.11 0.14 1.08
N ALA A 516 -19.38 0.30 0.72
CA ALA A 516 -20.25 1.30 1.33
C ALA A 516 -20.48 0.98 2.82
N PHE A 517 -20.82 -0.27 3.13
CA PHE A 517 -21.02 -0.74 4.50
C PHE A 517 -19.77 -0.54 5.37
N TYR A 518 -18.60 -0.85 4.85
CA TYR A 518 -17.32 -0.63 5.55
C TYR A 518 -17.14 0.84 5.93
N LYS A 519 -17.34 1.76 5.00
CA LYS A 519 -17.20 3.22 5.27
C LYS A 519 -18.20 3.73 6.30
N GLU A 520 -19.45 3.26 6.23
CA GLU A 520 -20.54 3.71 7.09
C GLU A 520 -20.50 3.15 8.51
N HIS A 521 -19.75 2.05 8.73
CA HIS A 521 -19.72 1.35 10.00
C HIS A 521 -18.35 1.39 10.67
N PRO A 522 -18.06 2.38 11.54
CA PRO A 522 -16.79 2.50 12.24
C PRO A 522 -16.35 1.24 13.00
N ALA A 523 -17.27 0.35 13.32
CA ALA A 523 -16.96 -0.95 13.92
C ALA A 523 -15.98 -1.79 13.08
N PHE A 524 -15.84 -1.54 11.77
CA PHE A 524 -14.98 -2.29 10.89
C PHE A 524 -13.60 -1.69 10.66
N TRP A 525 -13.34 -0.48 11.16
CA TRP A 525 -12.06 0.20 10.92
C TRP A 525 -11.54 1.07 12.06
N GLN A 526 -12.39 1.50 13.01
CA GLN A 526 -11.99 2.48 14.04
C GLN A 526 -11.11 1.86 15.14
N ILE A 527 -11.34 0.58 15.49
CA ILE A 527 -10.56 -0.15 16.50
C ILE A 527 -10.09 -1.47 15.83
N ASP A 528 -9.26 -1.35 14.80
CA ASP A 528 -8.81 -2.49 14.01
C ASP A 528 -7.67 -3.28 14.65
N TYR A 529 -6.86 -2.62 15.49
CA TYR A 529 -5.60 -3.16 15.97
C TYR A 529 -5.59 -3.42 17.47
N SER A 530 -6.78 -3.67 18.03
CA SER A 530 -6.98 -3.98 19.46
C SER A 530 -8.11 -4.99 19.65
N TRP A 531 -7.96 -5.83 20.67
CA TRP A 531 -9.02 -6.74 21.14
C TRP A 531 -10.29 -6.01 21.59
N GLU A 532 -10.23 -4.73 21.87
CA GLU A 532 -11.41 -3.90 22.21
C GLU A 532 -12.39 -3.82 21.04
N GLY A 533 -11.88 -3.80 19.80
CA GLY A 533 -12.68 -3.76 18.58
C GLY A 533 -13.19 -5.12 18.09
N PHE A 534 -12.79 -6.20 18.74
CA PHE A 534 -13.12 -7.57 18.31
C PHE A 534 -13.51 -8.48 19.48
N GLN A 535 -14.40 -9.42 19.22
CA GLN A 535 -14.71 -10.50 20.18
C GLN A 535 -15.26 -11.73 19.48
N TRP A 536 -14.67 -12.89 19.73
CA TRP A 536 -15.23 -14.15 19.31
C TRP A 536 -16.57 -14.47 19.98
N ILE A 537 -17.47 -15.10 19.23
CA ILE A 537 -18.67 -15.80 19.73
C ILE A 537 -18.55 -17.29 19.49
N VAL A 538 -18.26 -17.67 18.22
CA VAL A 538 -18.07 -19.06 17.80
C VAL A 538 -16.76 -19.15 17.02
N PRO A 539 -15.64 -19.47 17.67
CA PRO A 539 -14.36 -19.61 16.98
C PRO A 539 -14.12 -21.02 16.42
N ASP A 540 -14.77 -22.05 16.95
CA ASP A 540 -14.34 -23.43 16.88
C ASP A 540 -15.40 -24.43 16.38
N ASP A 541 -16.47 -23.96 15.74
CA ASP A 541 -17.46 -24.87 15.09
C ASP A 541 -16.92 -25.41 13.75
N PHE A 542 -15.80 -26.13 13.83
CA PHE A 542 -15.14 -26.70 12.67
C PHE A 542 -15.97 -27.76 11.97
N GLN A 543 -16.82 -28.51 12.70
CA GLN A 543 -17.68 -29.57 12.13
C GLN A 543 -18.70 -29.00 11.13
N GLN A 544 -19.19 -27.81 11.39
CA GLN A 544 -20.11 -27.09 10.52
C GLN A 544 -19.43 -26.08 9.61
N SER A 545 -18.12 -25.82 9.81
CA SER A 545 -17.34 -24.77 9.14
C SER A 545 -17.97 -23.37 9.31
N VAL A 546 -18.42 -23.09 10.54
CA VAL A 546 -19.06 -21.82 10.92
C VAL A 546 -18.15 -21.05 11.88
N VAL A 547 -18.02 -19.76 11.67
CA VAL A 547 -17.42 -18.82 12.62
C VAL A 547 -18.36 -17.66 12.89
N ALA A 548 -18.34 -17.14 14.14
CA ALA A 548 -19.09 -15.94 14.48
C ALA A 548 -18.29 -15.06 15.45
N PHE A 549 -18.33 -13.75 15.19
CA PHE A 549 -17.61 -12.75 15.99
C PHE A 549 -18.31 -11.40 15.97
N LEU A 550 -17.87 -10.53 16.86
CA LEU A 550 -18.32 -9.15 16.97
C LEU A 550 -17.23 -8.20 16.50
N ARG A 551 -17.62 -7.17 15.76
CA ARG A 551 -16.85 -5.96 15.54
C ARG A 551 -17.48 -4.81 16.33
N LYS A 552 -16.65 -3.95 16.92
CA LYS A 552 -17.08 -2.90 17.85
C LYS A 552 -16.42 -1.57 17.49
N ASP A 553 -17.18 -0.48 17.58
CA ASP A 553 -16.65 0.89 17.48
C ASP A 553 -16.42 1.52 18.86
N ALA A 554 -15.77 2.69 18.87
CA ALA A 554 -15.49 3.44 20.09
C ALA A 554 -16.75 3.97 20.79
N ALA A 555 -17.87 4.08 20.08
CA ALA A 555 -19.17 4.46 20.66
C ALA A 555 -19.92 3.27 21.28
N GLY A 556 -19.36 2.05 21.17
CA GLY A 556 -19.94 0.82 21.68
C GLY A 556 -21.04 0.22 20.78
N LYS A 557 -21.20 0.71 19.54
CA LYS A 557 -22.01 0.02 18.55
C LYS A 557 -21.30 -1.25 18.11
N GLN A 558 -22.07 -2.29 17.85
CA GLN A 558 -21.54 -3.62 17.52
C GLN A 558 -22.24 -4.20 16.29
N ILE A 559 -21.45 -4.87 15.47
CA ILE A 559 -21.94 -5.71 14.36
C ILE A 559 -21.56 -7.16 14.69
N LEU A 560 -22.55 -8.04 14.69
CA LEU A 560 -22.35 -9.47 14.74
C LEU A 560 -22.16 -9.98 13.31
N VAL A 561 -21.09 -10.70 13.09
CA VAL A 561 -20.72 -11.35 11.83
C VAL A 561 -20.83 -12.85 12.00
N VAL A 562 -21.50 -13.53 11.07
CA VAL A 562 -21.61 -14.99 11.05
C VAL A 562 -21.30 -15.49 9.64
N CYS A 563 -20.31 -16.38 9.51
CA CYS A 563 -19.89 -16.96 8.23
C CYS A 563 -20.13 -18.46 8.23
N ASN A 564 -20.83 -18.95 7.20
CA ASN A 564 -21.01 -20.36 6.91
C ASN A 564 -20.20 -20.72 5.66
N PHE A 565 -19.05 -21.36 5.85
CA PHE A 565 -18.16 -21.79 4.76
C PHE A 565 -18.52 -23.15 4.17
N ASN A 566 -19.72 -23.65 4.43
CA ASN A 566 -20.18 -24.95 3.97
C ASN A 566 -21.44 -24.80 3.08
N PRO A 567 -21.59 -25.56 1.98
CA PRO A 567 -22.76 -25.50 1.09
C PRO A 567 -24.00 -26.21 1.68
N VAL A 568 -24.19 -26.10 3.00
CA VAL A 568 -25.30 -26.69 3.72
C VAL A 568 -26.10 -25.65 4.45
N LEU A 569 -27.41 -25.61 4.21
CA LEU A 569 -28.34 -24.78 4.97
C LEU A 569 -28.30 -25.20 6.45
N ARG A 570 -28.20 -24.25 7.36
CA ARG A 570 -28.24 -24.49 8.82
C ARG A 570 -29.49 -23.85 9.40
N GLU A 571 -30.56 -24.62 9.46
CA GLU A 571 -31.80 -24.20 10.15
C GLU A 571 -31.64 -24.25 11.65
N GLY A 572 -32.16 -23.24 12.34
CA GLY A 572 -32.15 -23.21 13.80
C GLY A 572 -30.77 -23.10 14.44
N TYR A 573 -29.79 -22.53 13.75
CA TYR A 573 -28.45 -22.33 14.30
C TYR A 573 -28.49 -21.33 15.47
N THR A 574 -28.08 -21.81 16.64
CA THR A 574 -28.17 -21.00 17.88
C THR A 574 -26.77 -20.55 18.32
N LEU A 575 -26.61 -19.28 18.60
CA LEU A 575 -25.36 -18.68 19.07
C LEU A 575 -25.59 -17.69 20.21
N GLY A 576 -24.54 -17.45 21.03
CA GLY A 576 -24.58 -16.54 22.15
C GLY A 576 -24.81 -15.08 21.70
N ALA A 577 -25.52 -14.31 22.50
CA ALA A 577 -25.89 -12.93 22.24
C ALA A 577 -25.40 -12.00 23.36
N PRO A 578 -24.53 -11.00 23.07
CA PRO A 578 -23.94 -10.11 24.11
C PRO A 578 -24.95 -9.16 24.73
N VAL A 579 -26.02 -8.80 24.02
CA VAL A 579 -27.01 -7.82 24.44
C VAL A 579 -28.41 -8.37 24.25
N SER A 580 -29.27 -8.19 25.27
CA SER A 580 -30.69 -8.53 25.17
C SER A 580 -31.41 -7.58 24.22
N GLY A 581 -32.22 -8.12 23.33
CA GLY A 581 -33.04 -7.31 22.43
C GLY A 581 -33.29 -7.99 21.07
N THR A 582 -33.46 -7.16 20.06
CA THR A 582 -33.71 -7.59 18.69
C THR A 582 -32.49 -7.30 17.81
N TYR A 583 -31.94 -8.34 17.23
CA TYR A 583 -30.85 -8.29 16.24
C TYR A 583 -31.47 -8.10 14.86
N LYS A 584 -30.97 -7.16 14.09
CA LYS A 584 -31.48 -6.86 12.76
C LYS A 584 -30.44 -7.29 11.73
N GLU A 585 -30.82 -8.18 10.82
CA GLU A 585 -29.99 -8.52 9.66
C GLU A 585 -29.86 -7.28 8.76
N VAL A 586 -28.62 -6.89 8.47
CA VAL A 586 -28.28 -5.67 7.68
C VAL A 586 -27.50 -5.98 6.44
N LEU A 587 -26.94 -7.20 6.34
CA LEU A 587 -26.32 -7.71 5.12
C LEU A 587 -26.41 -9.23 5.11
N ASN A 588 -26.76 -9.77 3.93
CA ASN A 588 -26.78 -11.18 3.65
C ASN A 588 -26.13 -11.43 2.28
N SER A 589 -24.99 -12.11 2.25
CA SER A 589 -24.26 -12.38 1.00
C SER A 589 -25.01 -13.34 0.06
N ASP A 590 -26.06 -14.01 0.54
CA ASP A 590 -26.92 -14.89 -0.27
C ASP A 590 -28.21 -14.21 -0.74
N ASP A 591 -28.29 -12.88 -0.68
CA ASP A 591 -29.39 -12.08 -1.24
C ASP A 591 -29.41 -12.17 -2.77
N GLU A 592 -30.61 -12.19 -3.36
CA GLU A 592 -30.81 -12.23 -4.83
C GLU A 592 -30.11 -11.08 -5.54
N ALA A 593 -30.05 -9.90 -4.92
CA ALA A 593 -29.38 -8.73 -5.49
C ALA A 593 -27.87 -8.93 -5.71
N PHE A 594 -27.29 -9.93 -5.06
CA PHE A 594 -25.88 -10.30 -5.14
C PHE A 594 -25.65 -11.63 -5.87
N GLY A 595 -26.70 -12.17 -6.50
CA GLY A 595 -26.65 -13.46 -7.19
C GLY A 595 -26.70 -14.67 -6.25
N GLY A 596 -27.20 -14.47 -5.05
CA GLY A 596 -27.50 -15.52 -4.10
C GLY A 596 -28.87 -16.16 -4.34
N SER A 597 -29.27 -17.10 -3.48
CA SER A 597 -30.55 -17.78 -3.57
C SER A 597 -31.73 -16.92 -3.10
N GLY A 598 -31.50 -15.94 -2.24
CA GLY A 598 -32.52 -15.11 -1.61
C GLY A 598 -33.54 -15.88 -0.75
N THR A 599 -33.31 -17.18 -0.51
CA THR A 599 -34.32 -18.04 0.16
C THR A 599 -34.37 -17.84 1.67
N VAL A 600 -33.32 -17.26 2.27
CA VAL A 600 -33.22 -17.10 3.72
C VAL A 600 -33.04 -15.64 4.09
N HIS A 601 -33.96 -15.11 4.89
CA HIS A 601 -33.86 -13.78 5.50
C HIS A 601 -34.26 -13.86 6.97
N ASN A 602 -33.32 -13.52 7.87
CA ASN A 602 -33.62 -13.51 9.31
C ASN A 602 -34.31 -12.20 9.76
N LYS A 603 -34.33 -11.15 8.91
CA LYS A 603 -34.90 -9.82 9.12
C LYS A 603 -34.63 -9.25 10.53
N SER A 604 -35.32 -9.76 11.56
CA SER A 604 -35.12 -9.38 12.96
C SER A 604 -35.29 -10.58 13.88
N VAL A 605 -34.30 -10.79 14.74
CA VAL A 605 -34.21 -11.96 15.63
C VAL A 605 -34.18 -11.49 17.08
N ARG A 606 -35.09 -12.02 17.91
CA ARG A 606 -35.12 -11.72 19.34
C ARG A 606 -34.25 -12.68 20.14
N THR A 607 -33.63 -12.17 21.18
CA THR A 607 -32.86 -12.98 22.14
C THR A 607 -33.75 -13.86 23.00
N HIS A 608 -33.25 -15.05 23.33
CA HIS A 608 -33.78 -15.95 24.30
C HIS A 608 -32.95 -15.93 25.58
N LYS A 609 -33.56 -16.06 26.77
CA LYS A 609 -32.87 -16.25 28.04
C LYS A 609 -32.33 -17.68 28.18
N LYS A 610 -31.42 -18.03 27.30
CA LYS A 610 -30.71 -19.33 27.27
C LYS A 610 -29.22 -19.01 27.15
N PRO A 611 -28.43 -19.24 28.21
CA PRO A 611 -26.99 -19.00 28.17
C PRO A 611 -26.31 -19.89 27.11
N LEU A 612 -25.39 -19.27 26.33
CA LEU A 612 -24.62 -20.00 25.32
C LEU A 612 -23.32 -19.20 25.00
N HIS A 613 -22.22 -19.88 24.70
CA HIS A 613 -20.93 -19.32 24.30
C HIS A 613 -20.43 -18.20 25.25
N GLY A 614 -20.67 -18.36 26.57
CA GLY A 614 -20.25 -17.40 27.59
C GLY A 614 -21.16 -16.17 27.72
N PHE A 615 -22.30 -16.10 27.03
CA PHE A 615 -23.29 -15.04 27.15
C PHE A 615 -24.55 -15.52 27.86
N GLU A 616 -25.23 -14.63 28.60
CA GLU A 616 -26.47 -14.91 29.33
C GLU A 616 -27.68 -15.24 28.43
N GLN A 617 -27.55 -14.92 27.15
CA GLN A 617 -28.61 -15.02 26.17
C GLN A 617 -28.09 -15.59 24.86
N SER A 618 -29.01 -16.04 24.03
CA SER A 618 -28.74 -16.55 22.67
C SER A 618 -29.76 -16.02 21.67
N ILE A 619 -29.39 -16.09 20.40
CA ILE A 619 -30.30 -15.94 19.25
C ILE A 619 -30.29 -17.24 18.45
N THR A 620 -31.37 -17.46 17.73
CA THR A 620 -31.50 -18.59 16.78
C THR A 620 -31.78 -18.04 15.41
N ILE A 621 -30.92 -18.36 14.45
CA ILE A 621 -30.95 -17.87 13.06
C ILE A 621 -30.93 -19.04 12.08
N THR A 622 -31.25 -18.79 10.84
CA THR A 622 -30.99 -19.70 9.72
C THR A 622 -29.80 -19.17 8.91
N LEU A 623 -28.79 -20.02 8.68
CA LEU A 623 -27.62 -19.68 7.88
C LEU A 623 -27.75 -20.25 6.47
N PRO A 624 -27.80 -19.42 5.43
CA PRO A 624 -27.75 -19.90 4.05
C PRO A 624 -26.45 -20.68 3.77
N PRO A 625 -26.43 -21.55 2.77
CA PRO A 625 -25.22 -22.19 2.30
C PRO A 625 -24.20 -21.14 1.84
N MET A 626 -22.91 -21.37 2.08
CA MET A 626 -21.83 -20.50 1.58
C MET A 626 -22.15 -19.01 1.72
N SER A 627 -22.33 -18.54 2.96
CA SER A 627 -22.82 -17.18 3.21
C SER A 627 -22.12 -16.48 4.36
N THR A 628 -22.12 -15.16 4.32
CA THR A 628 -21.76 -14.26 5.41
C THR A 628 -22.92 -13.34 5.71
N LEU A 629 -23.33 -13.31 6.97
CA LEU A 629 -24.43 -12.49 7.49
C LEU A 629 -23.90 -11.45 8.48
N TYR A 630 -24.41 -10.21 8.39
CA TYR A 630 -24.15 -9.16 9.37
C TYR A 630 -25.45 -8.78 10.08
N PHE A 631 -25.35 -8.63 11.41
CA PHE A 631 -26.46 -8.20 12.23
C PHE A 631 -26.09 -6.98 13.08
N GLU A 632 -26.92 -5.95 13.08
CA GLU A 632 -26.83 -4.90 14.10
C GLU A 632 -27.19 -5.47 15.47
N VAL A 633 -26.31 -5.27 16.43
CA VAL A 633 -26.52 -5.64 17.83
C VAL A 633 -27.33 -4.53 18.52
N PRO A 634 -28.40 -4.84 19.27
CA PRO A 634 -29.18 -3.84 19.95
C PRO A 634 -28.33 -3.05 20.96
N THR A 635 -28.46 -1.73 20.95
CA THR A 635 -27.78 -0.87 21.94
C THR A 635 -28.45 -0.96 23.29
N LYS A 636 -27.67 -1.10 24.36
CA LYS A 636 -28.21 -0.99 25.72
C LYS A 636 -28.82 0.41 25.92
N ARG A 637 -30.13 0.52 26.05
CA ARG A 637 -30.77 1.79 26.49
C ARG A 637 -30.24 2.14 27.84
N THR A 638 -29.41 3.17 27.95
CA THR A 638 -29.08 3.73 29.27
C THR A 638 -30.35 4.35 29.85
N ARG A 639 -30.72 4.01 31.10
CA ARG A 639 -31.92 4.52 31.79
C ARG A 639 -32.13 6.04 31.63
N LYS A 640 -31.03 6.82 31.58
CA LYS A 640 -31.08 8.28 31.33
C LYS A 640 -31.65 8.70 29.95
N ALA A 641 -31.57 7.88 28.94
CA ALA A 641 -32.17 8.18 27.62
C ALA A 641 -33.64 7.76 27.56
N ALA A 642 -34.04 6.69 28.27
CA ALA A 642 -35.42 6.26 28.42
C ALA A 642 -36.25 7.31 29.19
N ASP A 643 -35.72 7.86 30.31
CA ASP A 643 -36.37 8.89 31.11
C ASP A 643 -36.54 10.21 30.30
N LYS A 644 -35.59 10.57 29.44
CA LYS A 644 -35.74 11.75 28.54
C LYS A 644 -36.74 11.52 27.39
N ALA A 645 -36.80 10.31 26.81
CA ALA A 645 -37.77 9.99 25.78
C ALA A 645 -39.20 9.94 26.34
N GLU A 646 -39.37 9.30 27.49
CA GLU A 646 -40.68 9.23 28.17
C GLU A 646 -41.17 10.60 28.70
N THR A 647 -40.22 11.47 29.11
CA THR A 647 -40.51 12.86 29.49
C THR A 647 -40.87 13.72 28.26
N ALA A 648 -40.21 13.47 27.12
CA ALA A 648 -40.51 14.13 25.83
C ALA A 648 -41.87 13.70 25.25
N GLU A 649 -42.21 12.39 25.27
CA GLU A 649 -43.53 11.89 24.88
C GLU A 649 -44.65 12.40 25.80
N LYS A 650 -44.46 12.41 27.13
CA LYS A 650 -45.41 12.96 28.06
C LYS A 650 -45.58 14.48 27.92
N THR A 651 -44.53 15.19 27.49
CA THR A 651 -44.58 16.64 27.24
C THR A 651 -45.26 16.94 25.90
N THR A 652 -45.11 16.09 24.89
CA THR A 652 -45.80 16.22 23.60
C THR A 652 -47.28 15.87 23.72
N ALA A 653 -47.61 14.80 24.46
CA ALA A 653 -48.99 14.43 24.74
C ALA A 653 -49.74 15.50 25.59
N LYS A 654 -49.07 16.15 26.54
CA LYS A 654 -49.61 17.26 27.32
C LYS A 654 -49.79 18.53 26.49
N LYS A 655 -48.96 18.80 25.51
CA LYS A 655 -49.12 19.92 24.56
C LYS A 655 -50.24 19.69 23.56
N THR A 656 -50.51 18.44 23.16
CA THR A 656 -51.62 18.11 22.26
C THR A 656 -52.96 18.11 22.97
N ALA A 657 -53.01 17.70 24.24
CA ALA A 657 -54.25 17.79 25.07
C ALA A 657 -54.62 19.21 25.48
N ALA A 658 -53.62 20.12 25.66
CA ALA A 658 -53.88 21.54 25.97
C ALA A 658 -54.32 22.41 24.78
N LYS A 659 -54.33 21.85 23.57
CA LYS A 659 -54.71 22.56 22.32
C LYS A 659 -56.14 22.23 21.85
N ALA A 660 -56.86 21.37 22.60
CA ALA A 660 -58.22 20.92 22.24
C ALA A 660 -59.37 21.61 23.02
N GLU A 661 -59.08 22.56 23.94
CA GLU A 661 -60.16 23.30 24.62
C GLU A 661 -59.90 24.81 24.56
N LYS A 662 -60.47 25.48 23.56
CA LYS A 662 -61.16 26.80 23.66
C LYS A 662 -61.69 27.26 22.29
N PRO A 663 -62.94 27.72 22.21
CA PRO A 663 -63.58 28.07 20.99
C PRO A 663 -63.32 29.50 20.50
N ALA A 664 -63.57 29.71 19.23
CA ALA A 664 -63.41 30.94 18.50
C ALA A 664 -64.18 32.13 19.02
N LYS A 665 -63.61 33.32 18.94
CA LYS A 665 -64.35 34.60 18.69
C LYS A 665 -63.48 35.62 17.98
N ALA A 666 -64.13 36.25 17.06
CA ALA A 666 -63.85 37.10 15.96
C ALA A 666 -62.95 38.34 16.15
N GLU A 667 -62.34 38.66 14.99
CA GLU A 667 -62.08 39.96 14.35
C GLU A 667 -61.77 41.23 15.16
N LYS A 668 -60.67 41.86 14.84
CA LYS A 668 -60.49 43.13 14.15
C LYS A 668 -59.02 43.49 13.91
N ALA A 669 -58.69 43.77 12.67
CA ALA A 669 -57.50 44.49 12.21
C ALA A 669 -57.81 46.00 12.20
N PRO A 670 -56.93 46.92 11.73
CA PRO A 670 -55.49 47.07 11.94
C PRO A 670 -55.08 48.49 12.39
N LYS A 671 -53.84 48.77 12.70
CA LYS A 671 -53.20 50.07 12.36
C LYS A 671 -51.68 50.05 12.42
N LYS A 672 -51.11 50.57 11.35
CA LYS A 672 -49.73 51.00 11.14
C LYS A 672 -49.23 52.05 12.13
N THR A 673 -47.93 52.06 12.38
CA THR A 673 -47.01 53.23 12.22
C THR A 673 -45.59 52.78 12.57
N THR A 674 -44.71 52.74 11.65
CA THR A 674 -43.53 53.55 11.25
C THR A 674 -42.75 54.23 12.38
N ARG A 675 -41.45 53.97 12.44
CA ARG A 675 -40.34 54.93 12.25
C ARG A 675 -39.12 54.59 13.15
N THR A 676 -38.08 54.23 12.53
CA THR A 676 -36.83 54.91 12.14
C THR A 676 -35.76 55.16 13.20
N THR A 677 -34.60 54.63 12.86
CA THR A 677 -33.24 55.25 12.88
C THR A 677 -32.51 55.36 14.19
N LYS A 678 -31.29 54.93 14.28
CA LYS A 678 -29.97 55.31 13.81
C LYS A 678 -28.91 54.68 14.72
N ALA A 679 -27.98 53.93 14.23
CA ALA A 679 -26.57 54.23 13.97
C ALA A 679 -25.76 54.95 15.09
N LYS A 680 -24.66 54.33 15.45
CA LYS A 680 -23.23 54.80 15.55
C LYS A 680 -22.48 53.86 16.46
N ALA A 681 -21.48 53.12 16.07
CA ALA A 681 -20.13 53.47 15.58
C ALA A 681 -19.18 53.95 16.70
N ALA A 682 -18.00 53.34 16.62
CA ALA A 682 -16.69 53.78 17.12
C ALA A 682 -16.34 53.22 18.52
N ALA A 683 -15.29 52.56 18.67
CA ALA A 683 -13.89 52.56 18.30
C ALA A 683 -13.01 52.63 19.57
N ALA A 684 -12.03 51.76 19.52
CA ALA A 684 -10.64 51.93 19.86
C ALA A 684 -10.16 51.95 21.31
N ALA A 685 -9.20 51.15 21.48
CA ALA A 685 -7.79 51.36 21.87
C ALA A 685 -7.43 50.95 23.30
N GLU A 686 -6.43 50.04 23.34
CA GLU A 686 -5.14 50.15 24.05
C GLU A 686 -5.20 50.32 25.57
N GLU A 687 -4.48 49.59 26.33
CA GLU A 687 -3.05 49.37 26.53
C GLU A 687 -2.81 48.32 27.65
N ALA A 688 -1.70 47.61 27.52
CA ALA A 688 -1.02 46.94 28.64
C ALA A 688 -0.17 48.03 29.40
N PRO A 689 0.59 47.79 30.45
CA PRO A 689 1.10 46.56 31.06
C PRO A 689 1.24 46.65 32.62
N GLY A 690 1.78 45.57 33.19
CA GLY A 690 2.51 45.77 34.47
C GLY A 690 2.54 44.58 35.42
N LYS A 691 3.62 43.79 35.39
CA LYS A 691 4.57 43.42 36.48
C LYS A 691 3.95 43.36 37.93
N ALA A 692 4.24 42.44 38.74
CA ALA A 692 5.40 41.71 39.17
C ALA A 692 5.08 40.81 40.35
N GLU A 693 5.73 39.66 40.42
CA GLU A 693 6.64 39.20 41.47
C GLU A 693 6.16 38.58 42.78
N LYS A 694 6.86 37.49 43.02
CA LYS A 694 7.31 36.82 44.26
C LYS A 694 6.44 35.68 44.78
N ALA A 695 6.93 34.54 44.83
CA ALA A 695 8.16 33.80 45.14
C ALA A 695 7.91 32.83 46.31
N LYS A 696 8.55 31.65 46.15
CA LYS A 696 8.97 30.67 47.17
C LYS A 696 7.90 29.73 47.72
N LYS A 697 8.13 28.45 47.82
CA LYS A 697 9.32 27.66 48.18
C LYS A 697 9.20 26.19 47.78
N ALA A 698 10.32 25.67 47.46
CA ALA A 698 10.68 24.29 47.23
C ALA A 698 10.50 23.37 48.43
N ALA A 699 10.32 22.08 48.17
CA ALA A 699 10.90 21.01 48.95
C ALA A 699 11.10 19.76 48.10
N LYS A 700 12.32 19.37 47.95
CA LYS A 700 12.88 18.08 47.45
C LYS A 700 13.26 17.25 48.68
N PRO A 701 13.79 16.04 48.52
CA PRO A 701 13.18 14.72 48.43
C PRO A 701 13.62 13.82 49.60
N LYS A 702 13.10 12.62 49.74
CA LYS A 702 13.75 11.59 50.57
C LYS A 702 13.96 10.27 49.85
N LYS A 703 15.20 9.85 49.99
CA LYS A 703 15.89 8.65 49.50
C LYS A 703 15.30 7.35 50.06
N ALA A 704 15.56 6.32 49.27
CA ALA A 704 15.49 4.90 49.61
C ALA A 704 16.28 4.50 50.86
N PRO A 705 16.10 3.27 51.31
CA PRO A 705 17.32 2.43 51.44
C PRO A 705 17.25 1.06 50.78
N ALA A 706 18.46 0.60 50.57
CA ALA A 706 18.86 -0.58 49.80
C ALA A 706 19.03 -1.83 50.68
N LYS A 707 19.11 -2.96 49.99
CA LYS A 707 19.85 -4.21 50.28
C LYS A 707 19.27 -5.24 51.25
N ALA A 708 19.03 -6.43 50.71
CA ALA A 708 19.64 -7.63 51.27
C ALA A 708 19.96 -8.62 50.14
N LYS A 709 21.12 -9.23 50.30
CA LYS A 709 21.85 -10.15 49.42
C LYS A 709 21.33 -11.59 49.57
N ALA A 710 21.44 -12.29 48.46
CA ALA A 710 22.10 -13.57 48.21
C ALA A 710 21.59 -14.80 48.98
N GLU A 711 21.32 -15.84 48.24
CA GLU A 711 22.23 -17.02 48.20
C GLU A 711 21.82 -17.96 47.07
N ALA A 712 22.87 -18.56 46.51
CA ALA A 712 22.84 -19.50 45.42
C ALA A 712 22.52 -20.93 45.92
N GLU A 713 21.85 -21.70 45.08
CA GLU A 713 22.14 -23.15 44.98
C GLU A 713 21.70 -23.68 43.59
N ALA A 714 22.62 -24.34 42.91
CA ALA A 714 22.48 -25.26 41.81
C ALA A 714 22.62 -26.68 42.37
N PRO A 715 22.49 -27.75 41.61
CA PRO A 715 21.83 -28.08 40.34
C PRO A 715 20.96 -29.35 40.43
N ALA A 716 20.07 -29.57 39.52
CA ALA A 716 19.39 -30.88 39.37
C ALA A 716 19.42 -31.36 37.91
N GLU A 717 20.10 -32.42 37.77
CA GLU A 717 20.05 -33.64 36.94
C GLU A 717 19.33 -33.65 35.57
N LYS A 718 20.12 -34.13 34.59
CA LYS A 718 19.72 -34.61 33.26
C LYS A 718 18.94 -35.93 33.35
N PRO A 719 17.90 -36.15 32.59
CA PRO A 719 17.40 -37.51 32.35
C PRO A 719 18.12 -38.16 31.16
N LYS A 720 18.35 -39.46 31.35
CA LYS A 720 19.11 -40.40 30.52
C LYS A 720 18.48 -40.68 29.15
N ARG A 721 19.37 -40.84 28.17
CA ARG A 721 19.13 -41.44 26.86
C ARG A 721 18.43 -42.81 26.97
N THR A 722 17.36 -43.01 26.20
CA THR A 722 16.90 -44.35 25.84
C THR A 722 17.15 -44.60 24.35
N ARG A 723 17.53 -45.84 24.07
CA ARG A 723 18.05 -46.38 22.81
C ARG A 723 17.03 -46.40 21.71
N LYS A 724 17.48 -46.11 20.45
CA LYS A 724 16.81 -46.42 19.19
C LYS A 724 16.65 -47.93 19.00
N PRO A 725 15.54 -48.40 18.38
CA PRO A 725 15.52 -49.70 17.69
C PRO A 725 16.00 -49.56 16.24
N LYS A 726 16.59 -50.62 15.75
CA LYS A 726 17.22 -50.85 14.46
C LYS A 726 16.22 -50.78 13.31
N ALA A 727 16.62 -50.18 12.19
CA ALA A 727 15.92 -50.21 10.90
C ALA A 727 16.06 -51.61 10.25
N GLU A 728 14.97 -52.11 9.74
CA GLU A 728 14.93 -53.18 8.74
C GLU A 728 14.86 -52.58 7.31
N ALA A 729 15.52 -53.30 6.40
CA ALA A 729 15.76 -52.85 5.02
C ALA A 729 14.51 -52.94 4.13
N ALA A 730 14.35 -51.95 3.24
CA ALA A 730 13.39 -51.98 2.15
C ALA A 730 14.04 -52.62 0.89
N PRO A 731 13.25 -53.32 0.05
CA PRO A 731 13.78 -53.89 -1.19
C PRO A 731 13.78 -52.89 -2.35
N ALA A 732 14.67 -53.17 -3.31
CA ALA A 732 15.02 -52.39 -4.45
C ALA A 732 13.85 -52.05 -5.43
N ALA A 733 13.87 -50.84 -5.99
CA ALA A 733 12.99 -50.44 -7.07
C ALA A 733 13.56 -50.86 -8.43
N GLU A 734 12.70 -51.39 -9.27
CA GLU A 734 12.94 -51.77 -10.66
C GLU A 734 13.05 -50.54 -11.56
N ALA A 735 13.90 -50.65 -12.58
CA ALA A 735 14.23 -49.61 -13.58
C ALA A 735 13.10 -49.43 -14.61
N ALA A 736 12.88 -48.20 -14.99
CA ALA A 736 12.03 -47.82 -16.14
C ALA A 736 12.79 -47.92 -17.47
N PRO A 737 12.12 -48.23 -18.61
CA PRO A 737 12.77 -48.48 -19.87
C PRO A 737 13.03 -47.20 -20.67
N GLU A 738 14.17 -47.18 -21.36
CA GLU A 738 14.66 -46.16 -22.28
C GLU A 738 13.78 -46.01 -23.52
N LYS A 739 13.63 -44.78 -24.01
CA LYS A 739 13.07 -44.44 -25.35
C LYS A 739 14.14 -44.47 -26.42
N PRO A 740 13.87 -45.02 -27.62
CA PRO A 740 14.85 -45.06 -28.69
C PRO A 740 14.93 -43.75 -29.48
N ALA A 741 16.17 -43.41 -29.84
CA ALA A 741 16.55 -42.28 -30.67
C ALA A 741 16.11 -42.44 -32.14
N ARG A 742 15.59 -41.40 -32.76
CA ARG A 742 15.40 -41.30 -34.22
C ARG A 742 16.46 -40.42 -34.89
N LYS A 743 17.15 -40.98 -35.88
CA LYS A 743 18.12 -40.33 -36.75
C LYS A 743 17.45 -39.41 -37.80
N PRO A 744 18.18 -38.44 -38.34
CA PRO A 744 17.64 -37.44 -39.26
C PRO A 744 17.60 -37.91 -40.72
N ARG A 745 16.64 -37.38 -41.49
CA ARG A 745 16.56 -37.59 -42.95
C ARG A 745 16.72 -36.27 -43.71
N ALA A 746 17.52 -36.36 -44.76
CA ALA A 746 18.09 -35.32 -45.59
C ALA A 746 17.11 -34.56 -46.48
N LYS A 747 17.60 -33.40 -46.93
CA LYS A 747 17.12 -32.44 -47.92
C LYS A 747 16.60 -33.03 -49.23
N LYS A 748 15.59 -32.38 -49.82
CA LYS A 748 15.53 -32.15 -51.29
C LYS A 748 14.93 -30.78 -51.57
N ALA A 749 15.66 -30.02 -52.34
CA ALA A 749 15.32 -28.72 -52.89
C ALA A 749 14.46 -28.87 -54.16
N ALA A 750 13.64 -27.89 -54.45
CA ALA A 750 13.35 -27.39 -55.81
C ALA A 750 12.51 -26.10 -55.72
N GLU A 751 13.07 -25.03 -56.25
CA GLU A 751 12.44 -23.83 -56.83
C GLU A 751 11.91 -24.12 -58.24
N PRO A 752 11.37 -23.10 -58.97
CA PRO A 752 10.36 -22.07 -58.71
C PRO A 752 9.28 -22.06 -59.84
N LYS A 753 8.27 -21.18 -59.74
CA LYS A 753 7.84 -20.31 -60.87
C LYS A 753 6.68 -19.39 -60.52
N ALA A 754 6.83 -18.19 -61.06
CA ALA A 754 5.96 -17.05 -61.04
C ALA A 754 4.65 -17.22 -61.86
N SER A 755 3.64 -16.45 -61.59
CA SER A 755 3.08 -15.36 -62.39
C SER A 755 1.61 -15.08 -62.06
N GLU A 756 1.33 -13.78 -61.92
CA GLU A 756 0.21 -13.01 -62.45
C GLU A 756 -1.25 -13.45 -62.18
N LYS A 757 -1.96 -12.76 -61.43
CA LYS A 757 -2.80 -11.61 -61.81
C LYS A 757 -3.22 -10.83 -60.55
#